data_0e4be66e39779d7db70b12cf9c4e023f
#
_entry.id   0e4be66e39779d7db70b12cf9c4e023f
#
_cell.length_a   1.000
_cell.length_b   1.000
_cell.length_c   1.000
_cell.angle_alpha   90.00
_cell.angle_beta   90.00
_cell.angle_gamma   90.00
#
_symmetry.space_group_name_H-M   'P 1'
#
loop_
_entity.id
_entity.type
_entity.pdbx_description
1 polymer ?
#
loop_
_entity_poly.entity_id
_entity_poly.type
_entity_poly.pdbx_seq_one_letter_code
_entity_poly.pdbx_strand_id
1 'polypeptide(L)'
;MARSPKAPNGCATAWASIGRWAYAPATTSTKERAAQKKALPQLLVTTPESLHVLLATKGYADLFKHLDWFIADEWHELLGSKRGVQVELALSRLKALRPQLGIWGISATIGNLDEAMDVLLGTQDTRHKAQGTRPQSGGAVLVRSTIKKPIEVRSIIPEEVERYPWAGHLGLKLAHRLLPIIEQSTSTLIFTNTRAQSEIWYHHLLDIAPELAGTIALHHGSLDRDVREWVEKALDEGRLKAVVCTSSLDLGVDFRPVETVVQVGGPKGVARFVQRAGRSGHRPDAVSRIWFLPTHALELVEAAALRQAAEEGSIEARQPLFRCFDVLAQYLVTLAVSDGFAPATLYDEVRSTWCFQDITHEEWDWLLTFITTGGKSLTAYEEFRKAVVDPDGMVRVHDRRVALRHKLSIGTIVGSESYAVKLISGGRIGTVEEWFINQMKPATAGRPGDVFWFAGRSLEFVRVQGLVAQVRKSREQKGKIPSWQGGRMPLTSYMAKVLRAQLTAGEGNAEMAAVQPILARQRETSIVPTEDELLIERFESREGHHVVIYPFEGRLVHEAMGSLLAFRMSLLRPITFSIAMNDYGFELLSDQPIPIEEALDNDLFSPQDLLSDLQRSLNATEMAKRKFRDIASIAGLVFKGMPGRPLKERHMRANSGLFFDVFREHEPEHLLLRQAYDEAFDVQMELPRMRETLERIQAQRKVLKDPGRFTPFAFPILVDRLREKLTSEQLEDRIRKMTEHLEQGIRPRSAKASAAKRR
;
A
#
# COMPACT_ATOMS: atom_id res chain seq x y z
N MET A 1 15.17 34.09 -18.82
CA MET A 1 13.86 33.80 -19.43
C MET A 1 13.42 32.43 -18.95
N ALA A 2 12.52 32.38 -17.98
CA ALA A 2 11.98 31.12 -17.46
C ALA A 2 10.98 30.57 -18.47
N ARG A 3 11.22 29.40 -19.03
CA ARG A 3 10.27 28.71 -19.89
C ARG A 3 9.05 28.30 -19.05
N SER A 4 7.87 28.78 -19.46
CA SER A 4 6.59 28.31 -18.94
C SER A 4 6.50 26.80 -19.11
N PRO A 5 5.98 26.04 -18.12
CA PRO A 5 5.65 24.64 -18.30
C PRO A 5 4.65 24.51 -19.44
N LYS A 6 4.91 23.62 -20.40
CA LYS A 6 4.01 23.34 -21.51
C LYS A 6 2.75 22.68 -20.96
N ALA A 7 1.60 23.20 -21.36
CA ALA A 7 0.31 22.55 -21.13
C ALA A 7 0.23 21.20 -21.88
N PRO A 8 -0.56 20.23 -21.38
CA PRO A 8 -0.74 18.94 -22.03
C PRO A 8 -1.18 19.11 -23.49
N ASN A 9 -0.53 18.40 -24.39
CA ASN A 9 -0.83 18.42 -25.81
C ASN A 9 -2.24 17.84 -26.06
N GLY A 10 -3.17 18.68 -26.43
CA GLY A 10 -4.56 18.31 -26.73
C GLY A 10 -5.60 19.21 -26.04
N CYS A 11 -5.29 19.75 -24.86
CA CYS A 11 -6.13 20.73 -24.17
C CYS A 11 -5.59 22.18 -24.31
N ALA A 12 -4.42 22.38 -24.89
CA ALA A 12 -3.73 23.68 -24.92
C ALA A 12 -4.57 24.80 -25.52
N THR A 13 -5.43 24.53 -26.50
CA THR A 13 -6.31 25.50 -27.12
C THR A 13 -7.53 25.87 -26.27
N ALA A 14 -8.08 24.92 -25.49
CA ALA A 14 -9.16 25.19 -24.55
C ALA A 14 -8.68 25.94 -23.30
N TRP A 15 -7.46 25.67 -22.85
CA TRP A 15 -6.87 26.25 -21.63
C TRP A 15 -6.31 27.68 -21.87
N ALA A 16 -5.95 28.03 -23.10
CA ALA A 16 -5.47 29.39 -23.42
C ALA A 16 -6.51 30.50 -23.12
N SER A 17 -7.79 30.17 -23.01
CA SER A 17 -8.88 31.12 -22.67
C SER A 17 -9.09 31.27 -21.14
N ILE A 18 -8.49 30.46 -20.29
CA ILE A 18 -8.73 30.41 -18.83
C ILE A 18 -7.87 31.44 -18.07
N GLY A 19 -6.95 32.15 -18.70
CA GLY A 19 -6.16 33.19 -18.04
C GLY A 19 -4.95 32.64 -17.27
N ARG A 20 -4.61 33.17 -16.08
CA ARG A 20 -3.45 32.75 -15.28
C ARG A 20 -3.75 31.47 -14.54
N TRP A 21 -2.89 30.48 -14.73
CA TRP A 21 -2.88 29.26 -13.94
C TRP A 21 -1.55 29.08 -13.21
N ALA A 22 -1.54 28.37 -12.10
CA ALA A 22 -0.34 28.08 -11.34
C ALA A 22 -0.41 26.69 -10.70
N TYR A 23 0.74 26.05 -10.64
CA TYR A 23 0.95 24.77 -10.01
C TYR A 23 1.61 25.01 -8.65
N ALA A 24 1.03 24.50 -7.57
CA ALA A 24 1.48 24.70 -6.20
C ALA A 24 1.74 23.39 -5.44
N PRO A 25 2.55 22.47 -5.98
CA PRO A 25 2.99 21.29 -5.22
C PRO A 25 4.04 21.67 -4.17
N ALA A 26 4.43 20.71 -3.34
CA ALA A 26 5.50 20.87 -2.37
C ALA A 26 6.85 21.37 -2.99
N THR A 27 7.02 21.21 -4.29
CA THR A 27 8.23 21.56 -5.07
C THR A 27 8.22 22.98 -5.63
N THR A 28 7.11 23.73 -5.50
CA THR A 28 7.02 25.13 -5.96
C THR A 28 8.04 26.01 -5.23
N SER A 29 8.74 26.88 -5.95
CA SER A 29 9.73 27.78 -5.38
C SER A 29 9.12 28.72 -4.32
N THR A 30 9.95 29.15 -3.36
CA THR A 30 9.53 30.09 -2.31
C THR A 30 9.01 31.41 -2.88
N LYS A 31 9.59 31.87 -4.01
CA LYS A 31 9.17 33.11 -4.70
C LYS A 31 7.79 32.95 -5.34
N GLU A 32 7.52 31.84 -6.00
CA GLU A 32 6.21 31.55 -6.60
C GLU A 32 5.13 31.39 -5.51
N ARG A 33 5.45 30.67 -4.42
CA ARG A 33 4.52 30.55 -3.26
C ARG A 33 4.19 31.90 -2.65
N ALA A 34 5.16 32.81 -2.54
CA ALA A 34 4.94 34.16 -2.02
C ALA A 34 4.05 34.99 -2.96
N ALA A 35 4.18 34.83 -4.27
CA ALA A 35 3.32 35.49 -5.26
C ALA A 35 1.88 34.92 -5.22
N GLN A 36 1.73 33.59 -5.12
CA GLN A 36 0.43 32.93 -5.01
C GLN A 36 -0.34 33.34 -3.74
N LYS A 37 0.35 33.56 -2.61
CA LYS A 37 -0.27 34.05 -1.37
C LYS A 37 -0.85 35.46 -1.50
N LYS A 38 -0.34 36.27 -2.40
CA LYS A 38 -0.85 37.64 -2.62
C LYS A 38 -2.06 37.70 -3.55
N ALA A 39 -2.09 36.83 -4.55
CA ALA A 39 -3.19 36.73 -5.50
C ALA A 39 -3.22 35.32 -6.11
N LEU A 40 -4.28 34.56 -5.83
CA LEU A 40 -4.49 33.25 -6.44
C LEU A 40 -4.68 33.40 -7.97
N PRO A 41 -4.22 32.40 -8.74
CA PRO A 41 -4.51 32.30 -10.16
C PRO A 41 -5.97 31.89 -10.40
N GLN A 42 -6.44 31.98 -11.61
CA GLN A 42 -7.78 31.52 -12.00
C GLN A 42 -7.91 30.00 -11.85
N LEU A 43 -6.85 29.25 -12.09
CA LEU A 43 -6.76 27.80 -11.84
C LEU A 43 -5.54 27.49 -10.95
N LEU A 44 -5.80 26.90 -9.79
CA LEU A 44 -4.76 26.45 -8.87
C LEU A 44 -4.77 24.92 -8.80
N VAL A 45 -3.72 24.28 -9.32
CA VAL A 45 -3.47 22.85 -9.14
C VAL A 45 -2.62 22.67 -7.89
N THR A 46 -3.14 21.93 -6.91
CA THR A 46 -2.51 21.82 -5.58
C THR A 46 -2.69 20.41 -4.98
N THR A 47 -2.03 20.15 -3.86
CA THR A 47 -2.21 18.90 -3.09
C THR A 47 -3.05 19.15 -1.83
N PRO A 48 -3.66 18.10 -1.23
CA PRO A 48 -4.41 18.27 0.03
C PRO A 48 -3.61 18.97 1.12
N GLU A 49 -2.33 18.61 1.29
CA GLU A 49 -1.44 19.21 2.29
C GLU A 49 -1.20 20.71 2.01
N SER A 50 -0.98 21.07 0.73
CA SER A 50 -0.77 22.46 0.33
C SER A 50 -2.03 23.31 0.49
N LEU A 51 -3.21 22.72 0.27
CA LEU A 51 -4.50 23.37 0.54
C LEU A 51 -4.64 23.68 2.04
N HIS A 52 -4.32 22.75 2.92
CA HIS A 52 -4.32 22.98 4.37
C HIS A 52 -3.30 24.06 4.79
N VAL A 53 -2.14 24.16 4.12
CA VAL A 53 -1.19 25.25 4.34
C VAL A 53 -1.79 26.61 3.93
N LEU A 54 -2.61 26.67 2.89
CA LEU A 54 -3.35 27.89 2.51
C LEU A 54 -4.42 28.22 3.57
N LEU A 55 -5.18 27.25 4.07
CA LEU A 55 -6.15 27.43 5.16
C LEU A 55 -5.47 27.90 6.47
N ALA A 56 -4.20 27.55 6.71
CA ALA A 56 -3.41 28.06 7.85
C ALA A 56 -2.89 29.49 7.66
N THR A 57 -3.25 30.18 6.58
CA THR A 57 -2.83 31.56 6.31
C THR A 57 -3.86 32.53 6.86
N LYS A 58 -3.43 33.61 7.52
CA LYS A 58 -4.34 34.66 7.97
C LYS A 58 -5.04 35.32 6.77
N GLY A 59 -6.34 35.55 6.90
CA GLY A 59 -7.17 36.08 5.82
C GLY A 59 -7.45 35.07 4.70
N TYR A 60 -7.37 33.76 4.97
CA TYR A 60 -7.62 32.73 3.94
C TYR A 60 -9.03 32.80 3.35
N ALA A 61 -10.03 33.28 4.10
CA ALA A 61 -11.39 33.48 3.59
C ALA A 61 -11.42 34.43 2.39
N ASP A 62 -10.61 35.49 2.43
CA ASP A 62 -10.47 36.43 1.29
C ASP A 62 -9.76 35.80 0.10
N LEU A 63 -8.84 34.85 0.32
CA LEU A 63 -8.18 34.12 -0.78
C LEU A 63 -9.20 33.30 -1.59
N PHE A 64 -10.19 32.70 -0.91
CA PHE A 64 -11.16 31.79 -1.51
C PHE A 64 -12.52 32.45 -1.82
N LYS A 65 -12.70 33.77 -1.59
CA LYS A 65 -13.98 34.46 -1.78
C LYS A 65 -14.54 34.41 -3.22
N HIS A 66 -13.70 34.14 -4.21
CA HIS A 66 -14.08 34.01 -5.63
C HIS A 66 -13.91 32.55 -6.13
N LEU A 67 -13.84 31.55 -5.23
CA LEU A 67 -13.75 30.18 -5.62
C LEU A 67 -15.13 29.71 -6.12
N ASP A 68 -15.21 29.29 -7.39
CA ASP A 68 -16.44 28.79 -8.00
C ASP A 68 -16.46 27.27 -8.13
N TRP A 69 -15.30 26.65 -8.31
CA TRP A 69 -15.17 25.21 -8.53
C TRP A 69 -14.07 24.58 -7.70
N PHE A 70 -14.37 23.39 -7.15
CA PHE A 70 -13.40 22.49 -6.54
C PHE A 70 -13.39 21.18 -7.33
N ILE A 71 -12.20 20.73 -7.77
CA ILE A 71 -12.03 19.50 -8.55
C ILE A 71 -11.11 18.57 -7.78
N ALA A 72 -11.64 17.40 -7.36
CA ALA A 72 -10.86 16.32 -6.80
C ALA A 72 -10.47 15.36 -7.94
N ASP A 73 -9.24 15.48 -8.41
CA ASP A 73 -8.70 14.60 -9.44
C ASP A 73 -8.16 13.30 -8.80
N GLU A 74 -8.26 12.18 -9.52
CA GLU A 74 -7.88 10.84 -9.07
C GLU A 74 -8.49 10.51 -7.69
N TRP A 75 -9.78 10.83 -7.51
CA TRP A 75 -10.46 10.67 -6.22
C TRP A 75 -10.33 9.26 -5.62
N HIS A 76 -10.24 8.23 -6.46
CA HIS A 76 -10.03 6.85 -6.03
C HIS A 76 -8.70 6.61 -5.29
N GLU A 77 -7.68 7.45 -5.48
CA GLU A 77 -6.41 7.37 -4.74
C GLU A 77 -6.47 8.12 -3.40
N LEU A 78 -7.40 9.06 -3.26
CA LEU A 78 -7.61 9.82 -2.04
C LEU A 78 -8.60 9.12 -1.10
N LEU A 79 -9.66 8.57 -1.67
CA LEU A 79 -10.68 7.79 -0.95
C LEU A 79 -10.02 6.62 -0.20
N GLY A 80 -10.37 6.43 1.07
CA GLY A 80 -9.75 5.42 1.93
C GLY A 80 -8.36 5.78 2.43
N SER A 81 -7.98 7.06 2.35
CA SER A 81 -6.71 7.55 2.89
C SER A 81 -6.92 8.80 3.76
N LYS A 82 -6.01 9.06 4.71
CA LYS A 82 -6.03 10.28 5.51
C LYS A 82 -5.89 11.57 4.66
N ARG A 83 -5.37 11.47 3.45
CA ARG A 83 -5.35 12.58 2.49
C ARG A 83 -6.75 12.89 1.96
N GLY A 84 -7.59 11.87 1.77
CA GLY A 84 -9.01 12.04 1.45
C GLY A 84 -9.74 12.75 2.58
N VAL A 85 -9.50 12.37 3.82
CA VAL A 85 -10.07 13.06 4.99
C VAL A 85 -9.63 14.53 5.06
N GLN A 86 -8.38 14.86 4.68
CA GLN A 86 -7.97 16.27 4.52
C GLN A 86 -8.80 16.99 3.44
N VAL A 87 -9.10 16.32 2.33
CA VAL A 87 -9.98 16.90 1.29
C VAL A 87 -11.39 17.13 1.83
N GLU A 88 -11.98 16.16 2.53
CA GLU A 88 -13.31 16.30 3.13
C GLU A 88 -13.39 17.51 4.07
N LEU A 89 -12.43 17.63 5.01
CA LEU A 89 -12.38 18.74 5.97
C LEU A 89 -12.14 20.11 5.29
N ALA A 90 -11.23 20.16 4.30
CA ALA A 90 -11.01 21.39 3.55
C ALA A 90 -12.25 21.77 2.75
N LEU A 91 -12.92 20.81 2.13
CA LEU A 91 -14.11 21.03 1.33
C LEU A 91 -15.30 21.48 2.17
N SER A 92 -15.52 20.92 3.37
CA SER A 92 -16.56 21.37 4.30
C SER A 92 -16.39 22.86 4.62
N ARG A 93 -15.13 23.29 4.89
CA ARG A 93 -14.82 24.71 5.15
C ARG A 93 -15.03 25.61 3.92
N LEU A 94 -14.61 25.14 2.74
CA LEU A 94 -14.80 25.89 1.50
C LEU A 94 -16.29 26.02 1.14
N LYS A 95 -17.10 25.00 1.39
CA LYS A 95 -18.56 25.04 1.25
C LYS A 95 -19.20 26.07 2.21
N ALA A 96 -18.73 26.12 3.46
CA ALA A 96 -19.20 27.12 4.43
C ALA A 96 -18.87 28.56 3.98
N LEU A 97 -17.70 28.79 3.38
CA LEU A 97 -17.30 30.10 2.82
C LEU A 97 -18.03 30.41 1.50
N ARG A 98 -18.33 29.40 0.71
CA ARG A 98 -18.93 29.49 -0.63
C ARG A 98 -20.06 28.47 -0.79
N PRO A 99 -21.28 28.77 -0.33
CA PRO A 99 -22.43 27.85 -0.41
C PRO A 99 -22.82 27.41 -1.84
N GLN A 100 -22.40 28.18 -2.85
CA GLN A 100 -22.63 27.85 -4.27
C GLN A 100 -21.43 27.15 -4.95
N LEU A 101 -20.47 26.64 -4.18
CA LEU A 101 -19.30 25.97 -4.70
C LEU A 101 -19.68 24.74 -5.54
N GLY A 102 -19.29 24.75 -6.82
CA GLY A 102 -19.40 23.56 -7.66
C GLY A 102 -18.31 22.53 -7.30
N ILE A 103 -18.66 21.26 -7.26
CA ILE A 103 -17.73 20.18 -6.86
C ILE A 103 -17.71 19.10 -7.94
N TRP A 104 -16.53 18.74 -8.39
CA TRP A 104 -16.30 17.61 -9.27
C TRP A 104 -15.36 16.59 -8.63
N GLY A 105 -15.75 15.30 -8.68
CA GLY A 105 -14.85 14.17 -8.44
C GLY A 105 -14.52 13.49 -9.77
N ILE A 106 -13.24 13.37 -10.09
CA ILE A 106 -12.78 12.66 -11.27
C ILE A 106 -12.09 11.38 -10.81
N SER A 107 -12.52 10.25 -11.36
CA SER A 107 -12.00 8.95 -10.97
C SER A 107 -11.97 7.97 -12.15
N ALA A 108 -10.94 7.13 -12.21
CA ALA A 108 -10.81 6.10 -13.25
C ALA A 108 -11.40 4.75 -12.81
N THR A 109 -11.15 4.34 -11.55
CA THR A 109 -11.33 2.94 -11.10
C THR A 109 -11.83 2.87 -9.66
N ILE A 110 -13.15 2.98 -9.45
CA ILE A 110 -13.83 2.78 -8.17
C ILE A 110 -15.02 1.85 -8.38
N GLY A 111 -15.16 0.81 -7.56
CA GLY A 111 -16.31 -0.11 -7.61
C GLY A 111 -17.56 0.47 -6.96
N ASN A 112 -17.43 1.19 -5.85
CA ASN A 112 -18.50 1.81 -5.08
C ASN A 112 -18.67 3.31 -5.39
N LEU A 113 -19.03 3.63 -6.64
CA LEU A 113 -19.09 5.03 -7.14
C LEU A 113 -20.08 5.91 -6.39
N ASP A 114 -21.24 5.38 -6.00
CA ASP A 114 -22.26 6.15 -5.27
C ASP A 114 -21.74 6.56 -3.88
N GLU A 115 -21.12 5.64 -3.15
CA GLU A 115 -20.49 5.93 -1.87
C GLU A 115 -19.32 6.91 -2.03
N ALA A 116 -18.47 6.71 -3.05
CA ALA A 116 -17.36 7.63 -3.35
C ALA A 116 -17.83 9.07 -3.65
N MET A 117 -18.98 9.23 -4.28
CA MET A 117 -19.64 10.51 -4.49
C MET A 117 -20.15 11.08 -3.16
N ASP A 118 -20.82 10.27 -2.34
CA ASP A 118 -21.37 10.68 -1.05
C ASP A 118 -20.25 11.13 -0.08
N VAL A 119 -19.09 10.45 -0.09
CA VAL A 119 -17.91 10.86 0.69
C VAL A 119 -17.38 12.22 0.25
N LEU A 120 -17.27 12.47 -1.05
CA LEU A 120 -16.76 13.74 -1.55
C LEU A 120 -17.73 14.90 -1.31
N LEU A 121 -19.01 14.66 -1.48
CA LEU A 121 -20.04 15.70 -1.34
C LEU A 121 -20.43 15.97 0.11
N GLY A 122 -20.22 15.00 1.01
CA GLY A 122 -20.62 15.08 2.41
C GLY A 122 -22.08 14.68 2.65
N THR A 123 -22.40 14.39 3.92
CA THR A 123 -23.66 13.75 4.31
C THR A 123 -24.91 14.62 4.18
N GLN A 124 -24.76 15.94 4.20
CA GLN A 124 -25.93 16.86 4.09
C GLN A 124 -26.56 16.85 2.69
N ASP A 125 -25.77 16.65 1.66
CA ASP A 125 -26.27 16.62 0.28
C ASP A 125 -26.93 15.28 -0.09
N THR A 126 -26.70 14.22 0.71
CA THR A 126 -27.19 12.86 0.47
C THR A 126 -28.48 12.51 1.23
N ARG A 127 -28.82 13.23 2.32
CA ARG A 127 -30.02 12.98 3.14
C ARG A 127 -31.34 13.08 2.34
N HIS A 128 -31.36 13.78 1.22
CA HIS A 128 -32.53 13.86 0.34
C HIS A 128 -32.81 12.56 -0.44
N LYS A 129 -31.84 11.63 -0.55
CA LYS A 129 -32.03 10.32 -1.21
C LYS A 129 -32.95 9.39 -0.38
N ALA A 130 -32.90 9.46 0.95
CA ALA A 130 -33.64 8.57 1.85
C ALA A 130 -35.17 8.84 1.87
N GLN A 131 -35.64 9.99 1.37
CA GLN A 131 -37.04 10.38 1.37
C GLN A 131 -37.76 10.25 0.03
N GLY A 132 -37.11 9.65 -0.98
CA GLY A 132 -37.75 9.39 -2.30
C GLY A 132 -38.13 10.61 -3.14
N THR A 133 -37.81 11.82 -2.68
CA THR A 133 -38.06 13.08 -3.39
C THR A 133 -36.77 13.53 -4.09
N ARG A 134 -36.73 13.44 -5.41
CA ARG A 134 -35.69 14.10 -6.20
C ARG A 134 -35.77 15.62 -6.01
N PRO A 135 -34.71 16.31 -5.58
CA PRO A 135 -34.73 17.78 -5.58
C PRO A 135 -34.76 18.27 -7.03
N GLN A 136 -35.66 19.21 -7.30
CA GLN A 136 -35.81 19.79 -8.62
C GLN A 136 -34.71 20.78 -9.04
N SER A 137 -33.70 21.03 -8.20
CA SER A 137 -32.54 21.85 -8.54
C SER A 137 -31.35 21.54 -7.65
N GLY A 138 -30.27 21.04 -8.23
CA GLY A 138 -28.96 20.90 -7.58
C GLY A 138 -28.57 19.51 -7.07
N GLY A 139 -29.21 18.43 -7.52
CA GLY A 139 -28.83 17.06 -7.14
C GLY A 139 -27.47 16.63 -7.72
N ALA A 140 -26.71 15.85 -6.94
CA ALA A 140 -25.48 15.23 -7.42
C ALA A 140 -25.75 14.32 -8.61
N VAL A 141 -24.88 14.39 -9.63
CA VAL A 141 -25.02 13.62 -10.87
C VAL A 141 -23.77 12.76 -11.06
N LEU A 142 -23.97 11.46 -11.17
CA LEU A 142 -22.93 10.52 -11.53
C LEU A 142 -22.84 10.39 -13.06
N VAL A 143 -21.74 10.87 -13.64
CA VAL A 143 -21.45 10.74 -15.06
C VAL A 143 -20.52 9.57 -15.30
N ARG A 144 -20.98 8.57 -16.03
CA ARG A 144 -20.16 7.40 -16.41
C ARG A 144 -19.82 7.45 -17.88
N SER A 145 -18.58 7.16 -18.23
CA SER A 145 -18.18 6.97 -19.62
C SER A 145 -18.89 5.74 -20.19
N THR A 146 -19.46 5.89 -21.37
CA THR A 146 -20.06 4.79 -22.15
C THR A 146 -19.03 4.10 -23.06
N ILE A 147 -17.82 4.66 -23.16
CA ILE A 147 -16.76 4.13 -24.01
C ILE A 147 -16.17 2.88 -23.35
N LYS A 148 -16.45 1.71 -23.92
CA LYS A 148 -15.81 0.47 -23.52
C LYS A 148 -14.51 0.32 -24.30
N LYS A 149 -13.39 0.56 -23.63
CA LYS A 149 -12.07 0.34 -24.23
C LYS A 149 -11.69 -1.15 -24.07
N PRO A 150 -11.44 -1.88 -25.16
CA PRO A 150 -11.05 -3.27 -25.06
C PRO A 150 -9.67 -3.39 -24.42
N ILE A 151 -9.55 -4.32 -23.47
CA ILE A 151 -8.28 -4.67 -22.82
C ILE A 151 -7.91 -6.08 -23.25
N GLU A 152 -6.78 -6.23 -23.93
CA GLU A 152 -6.23 -7.52 -24.33
C GLU A 152 -5.25 -7.98 -23.24
N VAL A 153 -5.66 -9.00 -22.47
CA VAL A 153 -4.82 -9.62 -21.44
C VAL A 153 -4.14 -10.85 -22.03
N ARG A 154 -2.81 -10.88 -22.00
CA ARG A 154 -1.99 -12.02 -22.41
C ARG A 154 -1.12 -12.49 -21.27
N SER A 155 -0.95 -13.80 -21.11
CA SER A 155 -0.07 -14.37 -20.09
C SER A 155 1.18 -14.96 -20.71
N ILE A 156 2.33 -14.71 -20.09
CA ILE A 156 3.60 -15.36 -20.46
C ILE A 156 3.63 -16.70 -19.73
N ILE A 157 3.24 -17.75 -20.43
CA ILE A 157 3.15 -19.10 -19.88
C ILE A 157 4.51 -19.78 -20.02
N PRO A 158 5.11 -20.33 -18.95
CA PRO A 158 6.35 -21.11 -19.04
C PRO A 158 6.11 -22.41 -19.84
N GLU A 159 7.15 -22.93 -20.50
CA GLU A 159 7.08 -24.21 -21.25
C GLU A 159 6.85 -25.37 -20.32
N GLU A 160 7.53 -25.38 -19.18
CA GLU A 160 7.36 -26.37 -18.13
C GLU A 160 6.98 -25.68 -16.83
N VAL A 161 5.92 -26.15 -16.18
CA VAL A 161 5.47 -25.68 -14.88
C VAL A 161 6.02 -26.64 -13.82
N GLU A 162 6.79 -26.09 -12.89
CA GLU A 162 7.37 -26.83 -11.77
C GLU A 162 6.26 -27.44 -10.90
N ARG A 163 6.42 -28.71 -10.47
CA ARG A 163 5.42 -29.43 -9.66
C ARG A 163 5.27 -28.86 -8.24
N TYR A 164 6.30 -28.18 -7.76
CA TYR A 164 6.30 -27.45 -6.52
C TYR A 164 6.57 -25.96 -6.81
N PRO A 165 5.54 -25.12 -6.78
CA PRO A 165 5.67 -23.70 -7.14
C PRO A 165 6.47 -22.95 -6.07
N TRP A 166 7.48 -22.20 -6.48
CA TRP A 166 8.23 -21.34 -5.58
C TRP A 166 8.65 -20.03 -6.25
N ALA A 167 8.67 -18.96 -5.47
CA ALA A 167 8.94 -17.60 -5.94
C ALA A 167 10.44 -17.23 -5.83
N GLY A 168 11.35 -18.17 -5.97
CA GLY A 168 12.79 -17.94 -5.78
C GLY A 168 13.40 -17.03 -6.84
N HIS A 169 12.88 -17.06 -8.06
CA HIS A 169 13.45 -16.36 -9.22
C HIS A 169 12.75 -15.05 -9.57
N LEU A 170 11.69 -14.66 -8.87
CA LEU A 170 10.91 -13.43 -9.19
C LEU A 170 10.54 -13.33 -10.69
N GLY A 171 10.30 -14.47 -11.34
CA GLY A 171 10.00 -14.56 -12.76
C GLY A 171 11.21 -14.39 -13.70
N LEU A 172 12.43 -14.24 -13.20
CA LEU A 172 13.64 -13.97 -14.02
C LEU A 172 13.91 -15.08 -15.06
N LYS A 173 13.56 -16.34 -14.76
CA LYS A 173 13.65 -17.42 -15.73
C LYS A 173 12.85 -17.17 -17.02
N LEU A 174 11.79 -16.35 -16.94
CA LEU A 174 10.95 -15.99 -18.08
C LEU A 174 11.40 -14.70 -18.77
N ALA A 175 12.45 -14.04 -18.28
CA ALA A 175 12.89 -12.75 -18.82
C ALA A 175 13.25 -12.82 -20.31
N HIS A 176 13.81 -13.93 -20.80
CA HIS A 176 14.10 -14.14 -22.21
C HIS A 176 12.85 -14.07 -23.10
N ARG A 177 11.66 -14.37 -22.58
CA ARG A 177 10.39 -14.25 -23.31
C ARG A 177 9.86 -12.82 -23.40
N LEU A 178 10.41 -11.90 -22.60
CA LEU A 178 10.13 -10.47 -22.73
C LEU A 178 10.88 -9.82 -23.88
N LEU A 179 12.04 -10.34 -24.25
CA LEU A 179 12.88 -9.71 -25.27
C LEU A 179 12.13 -9.55 -26.61
N PRO A 180 11.48 -10.57 -27.17
CA PRO A 180 10.71 -10.42 -28.40
C PRO A 180 9.56 -9.40 -28.28
N ILE A 181 8.93 -9.31 -27.08
CA ILE A 181 7.85 -8.35 -26.83
C ILE A 181 8.40 -6.92 -26.83
N ILE A 182 9.55 -6.69 -26.19
CA ILE A 182 10.23 -5.40 -26.17
C ILE A 182 10.71 -5.01 -27.57
N GLU A 183 11.27 -5.95 -28.33
CA GLU A 183 11.78 -5.70 -29.70
C GLU A 183 10.65 -5.32 -30.66
N GLN A 184 9.52 -6.04 -30.60
CA GLN A 184 8.37 -5.80 -31.46
C GLN A 184 7.59 -4.53 -31.12
N SER A 185 7.72 -4.05 -29.88
CA SER A 185 7.03 -2.85 -29.41
C SER A 185 7.86 -1.59 -29.66
N THR A 186 7.21 -0.48 -29.95
CA THR A 186 7.86 0.85 -30.02
C THR A 186 8.33 1.30 -28.66
N SER A 187 7.52 1.03 -27.62
CA SER A 187 7.84 1.29 -26.22
C SER A 187 7.07 0.34 -25.30
N THR A 188 7.72 -0.07 -24.21
CA THR A 188 7.17 -1.03 -23.24
C THR A 188 7.33 -0.52 -21.82
N LEU A 189 6.25 -0.54 -21.01
CA LEU A 189 6.34 -0.38 -19.55
C LEU A 189 6.34 -1.74 -18.87
N ILE A 190 7.34 -2.00 -18.02
CA ILE A 190 7.46 -3.24 -17.26
C ILE A 190 7.23 -2.91 -15.80
N PHE A 191 6.00 -3.15 -15.32
CA PHE A 191 5.60 -2.90 -13.94
C PHE A 191 6.02 -4.02 -13.01
N THR A 192 6.68 -3.66 -11.93
CA THR A 192 6.99 -4.54 -10.81
C THR A 192 6.28 -4.06 -9.53
N ASN A 193 6.12 -4.96 -8.54
CA ASN A 193 5.40 -4.62 -7.32
C ASN A 193 6.26 -3.88 -6.28
N THR A 194 7.58 -4.01 -6.34
CA THR A 194 8.51 -3.38 -5.40
C THR A 194 9.69 -2.71 -6.11
N ARG A 195 10.27 -1.69 -5.45
CA ARG A 195 11.48 -1.01 -5.95
C ARG A 195 12.65 -1.96 -6.11
N ALA A 196 12.81 -2.91 -5.19
CA ALA A 196 13.85 -3.93 -5.27
C ALA A 196 13.68 -4.82 -6.50
N GLN A 197 12.44 -5.26 -6.80
CA GLN A 197 12.17 -6.01 -8.02
C GLN A 197 12.51 -5.20 -9.27
N SER A 198 12.18 -3.90 -9.30
CA SER A 198 12.50 -3.08 -10.49
C SER A 198 14.01 -2.98 -10.73
N GLU A 199 14.82 -2.84 -9.67
CA GLU A 199 16.30 -2.85 -9.79
C GLU A 199 16.80 -4.22 -10.28
N ILE A 200 16.29 -5.33 -9.72
CA ILE A 200 16.65 -6.70 -10.12
C ILE A 200 16.34 -6.93 -11.61
N TRP A 201 15.11 -6.60 -12.02
CA TRP A 201 14.66 -6.81 -13.39
C TRP A 201 15.43 -5.95 -14.38
N TYR A 202 15.70 -4.70 -14.05
CA TYR A 202 16.50 -3.81 -14.88
C TYR A 202 17.90 -4.38 -15.15
N HIS A 203 18.59 -4.85 -14.11
CA HIS A 203 19.91 -5.46 -14.24
C HIS A 203 19.85 -6.75 -15.04
N HIS A 204 18.92 -7.63 -14.71
CA HIS A 204 18.82 -8.92 -15.38
C HIS A 204 18.53 -8.78 -16.88
N LEU A 205 17.69 -7.83 -17.26
CA LEU A 205 17.46 -7.54 -18.69
C LEU A 205 18.72 -7.05 -19.40
N LEU A 206 19.55 -6.23 -18.76
CA LEU A 206 20.83 -5.81 -19.34
C LEU A 206 21.87 -6.93 -19.38
N ASP A 207 21.82 -7.88 -18.45
CA ASP A 207 22.73 -9.02 -18.44
C ASP A 207 22.43 -9.99 -19.59
N ILE A 208 21.13 -10.25 -19.88
CA ILE A 208 20.71 -11.17 -20.96
C ILE A 208 20.63 -10.51 -22.34
N ALA A 209 20.49 -9.18 -22.39
CA ALA A 209 20.36 -8.39 -23.61
C ALA A 209 21.15 -7.06 -23.47
N PRO A 210 22.50 -7.10 -23.54
CA PRO A 210 23.35 -5.91 -23.41
C PRO A 210 23.07 -4.83 -24.46
N GLU A 211 22.51 -5.18 -25.60
CA GLU A 211 22.09 -4.28 -26.68
C GLU A 211 20.98 -3.32 -26.26
N LEU A 212 20.21 -3.62 -25.20
CA LEU A 212 19.23 -2.71 -24.63
C LEU A 212 19.88 -1.54 -23.87
N ALA A 213 21.20 -1.58 -23.63
CA ALA A 213 21.88 -0.50 -22.92
C ALA A 213 21.68 0.85 -23.62
N GLY A 214 21.24 1.84 -22.87
CA GLY A 214 20.89 3.18 -23.38
C GLY A 214 19.46 3.33 -23.90
N THR A 215 18.74 2.24 -24.15
CA THR A 215 17.33 2.25 -24.59
C THR A 215 16.37 1.73 -23.53
N ILE A 216 16.86 1.17 -22.42
CA ILE A 216 16.08 0.77 -21.26
C ILE A 216 16.39 1.72 -20.08
N ALA A 217 15.36 2.04 -19.29
CA ALA A 217 15.49 2.90 -18.11
C ALA A 217 14.75 2.31 -16.90
N LEU A 218 15.08 2.84 -15.72
CA LEU A 218 14.49 2.49 -14.44
C LEU A 218 13.68 3.68 -13.90
N HIS A 219 12.48 3.45 -13.36
CA HIS A 219 11.66 4.51 -12.79
C HIS A 219 10.93 4.05 -11.52
N HIS A 220 11.32 4.59 -10.37
CA HIS A 220 10.62 4.38 -9.09
C HIS A 220 10.81 5.57 -8.13
N GLY A 221 9.96 5.67 -7.11
CA GLY A 221 9.89 6.83 -6.22
C GLY A 221 11.14 7.14 -5.39
N SER A 222 12.12 6.22 -5.30
CA SER A 222 13.38 6.45 -4.59
C SER A 222 14.48 7.08 -5.46
N LEU A 223 14.29 7.14 -6.79
CA LEU A 223 15.20 7.84 -7.69
C LEU A 223 15.09 9.36 -7.50
N ASP A 224 16.17 10.04 -7.78
CA ASP A 224 16.17 11.51 -7.79
C ASP A 224 15.14 12.05 -8.80
N ARG A 225 14.58 13.22 -8.48
CA ARG A 225 13.54 13.84 -9.31
C ARG A 225 14.02 14.11 -10.74
N ASP A 226 15.23 14.65 -10.88
CA ASP A 226 15.77 15.01 -12.19
C ASP A 226 15.94 13.76 -13.07
N VAL A 227 16.30 12.62 -12.46
CA VAL A 227 16.40 11.32 -13.16
C VAL A 227 15.03 10.86 -13.63
N ARG A 228 14.01 10.95 -12.78
CA ARG A 228 12.64 10.56 -13.13
C ARG A 228 12.06 11.41 -14.25
N GLU A 229 12.18 12.74 -14.14
CA GLU A 229 11.75 13.68 -15.19
C GLU A 229 12.48 13.44 -16.52
N TRP A 230 13.76 13.06 -16.45
CA TRP A 230 14.50 12.69 -17.66
C TRP A 230 13.96 11.41 -18.31
N VAL A 231 13.62 10.38 -17.50
CA VAL A 231 13.03 9.12 -18.02
C VAL A 231 11.67 9.38 -18.65
N GLU A 232 10.80 10.13 -17.97
CA GLU A 232 9.48 10.51 -18.46
C GLU A 232 9.57 11.25 -19.81
N LYS A 233 10.48 12.24 -19.91
CA LYS A 233 10.74 12.96 -21.14
C LYS A 233 11.33 12.07 -22.24
N ALA A 234 12.27 11.20 -21.91
CA ALA A 234 12.88 10.28 -22.86
C ALA A 234 11.89 9.25 -23.41
N LEU A 235 10.92 8.83 -22.57
CA LEU A 235 9.82 7.98 -22.99
C LEU A 235 8.86 8.73 -23.93
N ASP A 236 8.49 9.97 -23.58
CA ASP A 236 7.64 10.83 -24.43
C ASP A 236 8.28 11.14 -25.79
N GLU A 237 9.60 11.33 -25.83
CA GLU A 237 10.36 11.55 -27.07
C GLU A 237 10.58 10.25 -27.88
N GLY A 238 10.15 9.08 -27.37
CA GLY A 238 10.33 7.79 -28.05
C GLY A 238 11.77 7.29 -28.09
N ARG A 239 12.64 7.78 -27.19
CA ARG A 239 14.05 7.37 -27.08
C ARG A 239 14.26 6.09 -26.29
N LEU A 240 13.25 5.66 -25.52
CA LEU A 240 13.30 4.46 -24.69
C LEU A 240 12.46 3.34 -25.30
N LYS A 241 13.05 2.17 -25.42
CA LYS A 241 12.38 0.92 -25.80
C LYS A 241 11.62 0.31 -24.64
N ALA A 242 12.19 0.39 -23.42
CA ALA A 242 11.51 -0.14 -22.24
C ALA A 242 11.81 0.70 -20.99
N VAL A 243 10.86 0.74 -20.06
CA VAL A 243 11.05 1.31 -18.73
C VAL A 243 10.58 0.30 -17.68
N VAL A 244 11.52 -0.12 -16.82
CA VAL A 244 11.18 -0.95 -15.65
C VAL A 244 10.74 -0.03 -14.53
N CYS A 245 9.52 -0.18 -14.03
CA CYS A 245 8.92 0.77 -13.10
C CYS A 245 8.11 0.11 -12.00
N THR A 246 7.75 0.92 -11.02
CA THR A 246 6.78 0.58 -9.98
C THR A 246 5.50 1.43 -10.17
N SER A 247 4.64 1.52 -9.16
CA SER A 247 3.46 2.40 -9.16
C SER A 247 3.74 3.89 -9.43
N SER A 248 5.00 4.28 -9.55
CA SER A 248 5.39 5.65 -9.89
C SER A 248 4.99 6.11 -11.30
N LEU A 249 4.58 5.19 -12.17
CA LEU A 249 4.01 5.45 -13.49
C LEU A 249 2.56 4.92 -13.63
N ASP A 250 1.92 4.51 -12.51
CA ASP A 250 0.50 4.10 -12.53
C ASP A 250 -0.41 5.29 -12.85
N LEU A 251 -0.09 6.51 -12.33
CA LEU A 251 -0.94 7.69 -12.36
C LEU A 251 -0.17 8.98 -12.65
N GLY A 252 -0.90 9.99 -13.14
CA GLY A 252 -0.44 11.38 -13.17
C GLY A 252 0.71 11.71 -14.10
N VAL A 253 1.04 10.85 -15.06
CA VAL A 253 2.14 11.08 -16.00
C VAL A 253 1.57 11.26 -17.40
N ASP A 254 1.85 12.42 -17.99
CA ASP A 254 1.44 12.78 -19.34
C ASP A 254 2.61 12.56 -20.31
N PHE A 255 2.77 11.33 -20.73
CA PHE A 255 3.68 10.95 -21.80
C PHE A 255 2.91 10.24 -22.92
N ARG A 256 3.51 10.17 -24.11
CA ARG A 256 2.91 9.44 -25.23
C ARG A 256 2.57 8.03 -24.80
N PRO A 257 1.39 7.51 -25.24
CA PRO A 257 0.99 6.15 -24.92
C PRO A 257 2.08 5.17 -25.33
N VAL A 258 2.38 4.28 -24.39
CA VAL A 258 3.22 3.14 -24.72
C VAL A 258 2.41 2.14 -25.52
N GLU A 259 3.08 1.33 -26.32
CA GLU A 259 2.39 0.32 -27.10
C GLU A 259 2.03 -0.91 -26.27
N THR A 260 2.91 -1.28 -25.34
CA THR A 260 2.79 -2.52 -24.58
C THR A 260 3.07 -2.27 -23.09
N VAL A 261 2.29 -2.93 -22.25
CA VAL A 261 2.49 -3.01 -20.81
C VAL A 261 2.77 -4.45 -20.41
N VAL A 262 3.72 -4.64 -19.51
CA VAL A 262 4.02 -5.94 -18.88
C VAL A 262 3.85 -5.80 -17.38
N GLN A 263 3.07 -6.68 -16.78
CA GLN A 263 2.92 -6.80 -15.33
C GLN A 263 3.70 -8.00 -14.83
N VAL A 264 4.71 -7.76 -14.00
CA VAL A 264 5.53 -8.79 -13.35
C VAL A 264 4.95 -9.12 -11.98
N GLY A 265 4.48 -10.35 -11.82
CA GLY A 265 3.80 -10.82 -10.62
C GLY A 265 2.40 -10.25 -10.44
N GLY A 266 1.61 -10.83 -9.53
CA GLY A 266 0.23 -10.41 -9.27
C GLY A 266 0.15 -8.94 -8.80
N PRO A 267 -0.65 -8.09 -9.44
CA PRO A 267 -0.83 -6.68 -9.04
C PRO A 267 -1.65 -6.55 -7.76
N LYS A 268 -2.21 -7.66 -7.26
CA LYS A 268 -3.01 -7.84 -6.04
C LYS A 268 -4.41 -7.20 -6.10
N GLY A 269 -4.75 -6.53 -7.20
CA GLY A 269 -6.09 -5.96 -7.41
C GLY A 269 -6.35 -5.66 -8.88
N VAL A 270 -7.63 -5.72 -9.28
CA VAL A 270 -8.11 -5.50 -10.66
C VAL A 270 -7.97 -4.03 -11.04
N ALA A 271 -8.35 -3.11 -10.14
CA ALA A 271 -8.28 -1.67 -10.39
C ALA A 271 -6.89 -1.25 -10.88
N ARG A 272 -5.84 -1.67 -10.17
CA ARG A 272 -4.46 -1.38 -10.55
C ARG A 272 -4.07 -2.05 -11.86
N PHE A 273 -4.49 -3.28 -12.08
CA PHE A 273 -4.21 -3.99 -13.34
C PHE A 273 -4.80 -3.24 -14.54
N VAL A 274 -6.05 -2.83 -14.44
CA VAL A 274 -6.76 -2.05 -15.46
C VAL A 274 -6.12 -0.67 -15.68
N GLN A 275 -5.73 0.02 -14.59
CA GLN A 275 -5.01 1.31 -14.67
C GLN A 275 -3.70 1.17 -15.43
N ARG A 276 -2.90 0.12 -15.13
CA ARG A 276 -1.65 -0.18 -15.84
C ARG A 276 -1.89 -0.53 -17.30
N ALA A 277 -2.90 -1.36 -17.60
CA ALA A 277 -3.31 -1.66 -18.97
C ALA A 277 -3.66 -0.37 -19.73
N GLY A 278 -4.33 0.57 -19.05
CA GLY A 278 -4.69 1.88 -19.59
C GLY A 278 -3.51 2.76 -20.00
N ARG A 279 -2.28 2.47 -19.55
CA ARG A 279 -1.06 3.16 -20.04
C ARG A 279 -0.74 2.81 -21.48
N SER A 280 -1.29 1.74 -22.03
CA SER A 280 -1.20 1.39 -23.45
C SER A 280 -2.46 1.85 -24.21
N GLY A 281 -2.28 2.19 -25.49
CA GLY A 281 -3.41 2.46 -26.40
C GLY A 281 -4.25 3.68 -26.00
N HIS A 282 -3.70 4.87 -25.80
CA HIS A 282 -4.41 6.09 -25.34
C HIS A 282 -5.48 6.67 -26.30
N ARG A 283 -5.65 6.10 -27.50
CA ARG A 283 -6.73 6.53 -28.39
C ARG A 283 -8.03 5.82 -28.03
N PRO A 284 -9.21 6.45 -28.17
CA PRO A 284 -10.49 5.83 -27.85
C PRO A 284 -10.70 4.48 -28.54
N ASP A 285 -10.21 4.34 -29.78
CA ASP A 285 -10.36 3.15 -30.61
C ASP A 285 -9.20 2.15 -30.49
N ALA A 286 -8.18 2.43 -29.67
CA ALA A 286 -7.02 1.56 -29.54
C ALA A 286 -7.24 0.51 -28.45
N VAL A 287 -6.78 -0.71 -28.72
CA VAL A 287 -6.78 -1.81 -27.74
C VAL A 287 -5.67 -1.60 -26.73
N SER A 288 -6.00 -1.64 -25.44
CA SER A 288 -5.00 -1.67 -24.39
C SER A 288 -4.41 -3.07 -24.27
N ARG A 289 -3.08 -3.20 -24.41
CA ARG A 289 -2.38 -4.49 -24.34
C ARG A 289 -1.59 -4.61 -23.06
N ILE A 290 -1.85 -5.66 -22.30
CA ILE A 290 -1.11 -5.99 -21.09
C ILE A 290 -0.71 -7.44 -21.07
N TRP A 291 0.59 -7.68 -20.80
CA TRP A 291 1.14 -9.02 -20.61
C TRP A 291 1.30 -9.27 -19.11
N PHE A 292 0.85 -10.43 -18.66
CA PHE A 292 1.10 -10.90 -17.30
C PHE A 292 2.27 -11.88 -17.27
N LEU A 293 3.31 -11.60 -16.49
CA LEU A 293 4.46 -12.45 -16.29
C LEU A 293 4.45 -12.99 -14.86
N PRO A 294 4.15 -14.29 -14.65
CA PRO A 294 4.11 -14.86 -13.31
C PRO A 294 5.51 -14.96 -12.70
N THR A 295 5.62 -14.70 -11.39
CA THR A 295 6.85 -14.92 -10.62
C THR A 295 6.92 -16.32 -10.02
N HIS A 296 5.78 -17.00 -9.90
CA HIS A 296 5.63 -18.40 -9.59
C HIS A 296 4.32 -18.96 -10.21
N ALA A 297 4.22 -20.27 -10.29
CA ALA A 297 3.17 -20.90 -11.08
C ALA A 297 1.73 -20.67 -10.58
N LEU A 298 1.50 -20.51 -9.26
CA LEU A 298 0.16 -20.22 -8.73
C LEU A 298 -0.35 -18.82 -9.15
N GLU A 299 0.54 -17.89 -9.51
CA GLU A 299 0.10 -16.60 -10.08
C GLU A 299 -0.56 -16.74 -11.47
N LEU A 300 -0.47 -17.90 -12.12
CA LEU A 300 -1.28 -18.17 -13.31
C LEU A 300 -2.77 -18.23 -12.99
N VAL A 301 -3.14 -18.70 -11.78
CA VAL A 301 -4.53 -18.63 -11.31
C VAL A 301 -4.96 -17.18 -11.09
N GLU A 302 -4.05 -16.33 -10.55
CA GLU A 302 -4.31 -14.88 -10.44
C GLU A 302 -4.46 -14.24 -11.84
N ALA A 303 -3.66 -14.66 -12.83
CA ALA A 303 -3.76 -14.16 -14.20
C ALA A 303 -5.11 -14.51 -14.85
N ALA A 304 -5.58 -15.74 -14.65
CA ALA A 304 -6.90 -16.17 -15.10
C ALA A 304 -8.02 -15.34 -14.44
N ALA A 305 -7.91 -15.10 -13.12
CA ALA A 305 -8.85 -14.28 -12.37
C ALA A 305 -8.84 -12.81 -12.85
N LEU A 306 -7.66 -12.22 -13.12
CA LEU A 306 -7.53 -10.86 -13.65
C LEU A 306 -8.13 -10.72 -15.04
N ARG A 307 -7.94 -11.72 -15.92
CA ARG A 307 -8.57 -11.75 -17.24
C ARG A 307 -10.09 -11.73 -17.13
N GLN A 308 -10.65 -12.64 -16.34
CA GLN A 308 -12.10 -12.71 -16.12
C GLN A 308 -12.64 -11.38 -15.57
N ALA A 309 -12.00 -10.82 -14.55
CA ALA A 309 -12.42 -9.55 -13.95
C ALA A 309 -12.36 -8.38 -14.94
N ALA A 310 -11.33 -8.33 -15.80
CA ALA A 310 -11.21 -7.31 -16.82
C ALA A 310 -12.31 -7.44 -17.90
N GLU A 311 -12.67 -8.66 -18.30
CA GLU A 311 -13.77 -8.94 -19.24
C GLU A 311 -15.13 -8.57 -18.67
N GLU A 312 -15.36 -8.86 -17.38
CA GLU A 312 -16.58 -8.50 -16.65
C GLU A 312 -16.68 -6.99 -16.36
N GLY A 313 -15.56 -6.26 -16.42
CA GLY A 313 -15.49 -4.84 -16.06
C GLY A 313 -15.69 -4.59 -14.57
N SER A 314 -15.44 -5.59 -13.74
CA SER A 314 -15.61 -5.52 -12.29
C SER A 314 -14.37 -4.92 -11.62
N ILE A 315 -14.58 -3.97 -10.70
CA ILE A 315 -13.52 -3.24 -9.99
C ILE A 315 -13.84 -3.24 -8.50
N GLU A 316 -12.79 -3.28 -7.69
CA GLU A 316 -12.91 -3.28 -6.22
C GLU A 316 -13.50 -1.98 -5.68
N ALA A 317 -14.26 -2.10 -4.59
CA ALA A 317 -14.67 -0.99 -3.76
C ALA A 317 -13.48 -0.41 -2.97
N ARG A 318 -13.53 0.88 -2.71
CA ARG A 318 -12.60 1.58 -1.80
C ARG A 318 -13.35 1.93 -0.53
N GLN A 319 -12.86 1.46 0.61
CA GLN A 319 -13.49 1.74 1.90
C GLN A 319 -13.08 3.14 2.38
N PRO A 320 -14.02 4.05 2.64
CA PRO A 320 -13.72 5.35 3.23
C PRO A 320 -13.25 5.20 4.68
N LEU A 321 -12.46 6.15 5.16
CA LEU A 321 -12.02 6.18 6.55
C LEU A 321 -13.05 6.87 7.45
N PHE A 322 -13.11 6.42 8.71
CA PHE A 322 -13.93 7.00 9.75
C PHE A 322 -13.09 7.43 10.94
N ARG A 323 -13.53 8.51 11.63
CA ARG A 323 -13.03 8.93 12.94
C ARG A 323 -11.51 9.12 13.00
N CYS A 324 -10.92 9.73 11.96
CA CYS A 324 -9.50 10.07 11.92
C CYS A 324 -9.19 11.29 12.81
N PHE A 325 -9.25 11.12 14.12
CA PHE A 325 -9.10 12.20 15.12
C PHE A 325 -7.74 12.90 15.03
N ASP A 326 -6.70 12.23 14.61
CA ASP A 326 -5.38 12.82 14.38
C ASP A 326 -5.41 13.88 13.27
N VAL A 327 -6.12 13.60 12.18
CA VAL A 327 -6.31 14.56 11.06
C VAL A 327 -7.19 15.72 11.51
N LEU A 328 -8.24 15.44 12.29
CA LEU A 328 -9.13 16.49 12.81
C LEU A 328 -8.38 17.39 13.82
N ALA A 329 -7.60 16.83 14.74
CA ALA A 329 -6.77 17.61 15.66
C ALA A 329 -5.79 18.51 14.89
N GLN A 330 -5.15 17.99 13.82
CA GLN A 330 -4.30 18.80 12.94
C GLN A 330 -5.09 19.92 12.26
N TYR A 331 -6.29 19.62 11.76
CA TYR A 331 -7.15 20.59 11.09
C TYR A 331 -7.62 21.71 12.03
N LEU A 332 -8.04 21.38 13.25
CA LEU A 332 -8.43 22.39 14.25
C LEU A 332 -7.29 23.39 14.52
N VAL A 333 -6.07 22.87 14.72
CA VAL A 333 -4.89 23.72 14.90
C VAL A 333 -4.57 24.53 13.63
N THR A 334 -4.81 23.98 12.42
CA THR A 334 -4.65 24.68 11.15
C THR A 334 -5.51 25.93 11.09
N LEU A 335 -6.80 25.82 11.44
CA LEU A 335 -7.71 26.96 11.47
C LEU A 335 -7.41 27.93 12.64
N ALA A 336 -7.01 27.40 13.79
CA ALA A 336 -6.61 28.23 14.95
C ALA A 336 -5.37 29.10 14.65
N VAL A 337 -4.43 28.61 13.83
CA VAL A 337 -3.23 29.34 13.38
C VAL A 337 -3.56 30.46 12.39
N SER A 338 -4.68 30.33 11.66
CA SER A 338 -5.13 31.35 10.70
C SER A 338 -5.91 32.48 11.40
N ASP A 339 -7.19 32.55 11.18
CA ASP A 339 -8.09 33.58 11.73
C ASP A 339 -8.79 33.10 13.02
N GLY A 340 -8.61 31.83 13.39
CA GLY A 340 -9.34 31.16 14.45
C GLY A 340 -10.68 30.60 14.00
N PHE A 341 -11.38 29.96 14.90
CA PHE A 341 -12.72 29.41 14.64
C PHE A 341 -13.62 29.42 15.86
N ALA A 342 -14.92 29.52 15.63
CA ALA A 342 -15.94 29.33 16.65
C ALA A 342 -16.26 27.82 16.78
N PRO A 343 -16.11 27.21 17.99
CA PRO A 343 -16.29 25.77 18.16
C PRO A 343 -17.63 25.21 17.67
N ALA A 344 -18.75 25.89 17.99
CA ALA A 344 -20.08 25.42 17.63
C ALA A 344 -20.28 25.40 16.10
N THR A 345 -19.90 26.48 15.40
CA THR A 345 -20.02 26.55 13.94
C THR A 345 -19.16 25.51 13.26
N LEU A 346 -17.91 25.34 13.73
CA LEU A 346 -17.00 24.37 13.11
C LEU A 346 -17.41 22.92 13.41
N TYR A 347 -18.06 22.64 14.53
CA TYR A 347 -18.62 21.33 14.83
C TYR A 347 -19.62 20.88 13.74
N ASP A 348 -20.54 21.77 13.36
CA ASP A 348 -21.54 21.49 12.32
C ASP A 348 -20.87 21.26 10.94
N GLU A 349 -19.83 22.06 10.61
CA GLU A 349 -19.06 21.88 9.39
C GLU A 349 -18.35 20.51 9.36
N VAL A 350 -17.71 20.12 10.47
CA VAL A 350 -17.03 18.83 10.58
C VAL A 350 -18.01 17.66 10.49
N ARG A 351 -19.17 17.74 11.14
CA ARG A 351 -20.23 16.72 11.03
C ARG A 351 -20.81 16.56 9.63
N SER A 352 -20.67 17.54 8.77
CA SER A 352 -21.10 17.43 7.38
C SER A 352 -20.19 16.53 6.52
N THR A 353 -19.00 16.19 7.01
CA THR A 353 -18.09 15.27 6.34
C THR A 353 -18.45 13.81 6.59
N TRP A 354 -18.09 12.93 5.68
CA TRP A 354 -18.30 11.50 5.84
C TRP A 354 -17.52 10.93 7.03
N CYS A 355 -16.25 11.28 7.13
CA CYS A 355 -15.34 10.78 8.17
C CYS A 355 -15.84 11.08 9.60
N PHE A 356 -16.57 12.18 9.81
CA PHE A 356 -16.98 12.66 11.14
C PHE A 356 -18.52 12.86 11.27
N GLN A 357 -19.32 12.26 10.40
CA GLN A 357 -20.79 12.40 10.47
C GLN A 357 -21.40 11.99 11.81
N ASP A 358 -20.75 11.04 12.49
CA ASP A 358 -21.21 10.47 13.77
C ASP A 358 -20.37 10.95 14.97
N ILE A 359 -19.59 12.04 14.81
CA ILE A 359 -18.80 12.60 15.93
C ILE A 359 -19.73 13.08 17.04
N THR A 360 -19.47 12.65 18.28
CA THR A 360 -20.26 13.08 19.45
C THR A 360 -19.76 14.42 20.00
N HIS A 361 -20.59 15.08 20.83
CA HIS A 361 -20.16 16.28 21.54
C HIS A 361 -19.03 16.02 22.52
N GLU A 362 -19.02 14.85 23.18
CA GLU A 362 -17.95 14.49 24.10
C GLU A 362 -16.61 14.32 23.37
N GLU A 363 -16.60 13.73 22.19
CA GLU A 363 -15.41 13.60 21.36
C GLU A 363 -14.92 14.96 20.84
N TRP A 364 -15.87 15.84 20.50
CA TRP A 364 -15.54 17.19 20.09
C TRP A 364 -14.93 18.02 21.25
N ASP A 365 -15.52 17.98 22.42
CA ASP A 365 -15.03 18.65 23.62
C ASP A 365 -13.67 18.09 24.06
N TRP A 366 -13.48 16.79 23.89
CA TRP A 366 -12.17 16.17 24.11
C TRP A 366 -11.12 16.74 23.14
N LEU A 367 -11.43 16.88 21.84
CA LEU A 367 -10.51 17.46 20.85
C LEU A 367 -10.17 18.92 21.16
N LEU A 368 -11.16 19.72 21.56
CA LEU A 368 -10.93 21.11 21.99
C LEU A 368 -10.00 21.15 23.21
N THR A 369 -10.25 20.29 24.22
CA THR A 369 -9.41 20.15 25.40
C THR A 369 -8.00 19.72 25.01
N PHE A 370 -7.87 18.74 24.10
CA PHE A 370 -6.57 18.27 23.62
C PHE A 370 -5.73 19.38 22.98
N ILE A 371 -6.31 20.22 22.12
CA ILE A 371 -5.56 21.30 21.47
C ILE A 371 -5.30 22.51 22.39
N THR A 372 -6.11 22.73 23.43
CA THR A 372 -5.99 23.91 24.33
C THR A 372 -5.19 23.62 25.58
N THR A 373 -5.24 22.40 26.11
CA THR A 373 -4.58 22.03 27.37
C THR A 373 -3.59 20.88 27.24
N GLY A 374 -3.58 20.17 26.11
CA GLY A 374 -2.80 18.95 25.92
C GLY A 374 -3.54 17.67 26.37
N GLY A 375 -4.82 17.75 26.78
CA GLY A 375 -5.57 16.63 27.37
C GLY A 375 -5.28 16.48 28.87
N LYS A 376 -5.79 15.42 29.49
CA LYS A 376 -5.65 15.23 30.96
C LYS A 376 -4.21 14.94 31.36
N SER A 377 -3.51 14.08 30.63
CA SER A 377 -2.18 13.58 30.98
C SER A 377 -1.05 14.59 30.72
N LEU A 378 -1.25 15.58 29.85
CA LEU A 378 -0.21 16.53 29.44
C LEU A 378 -0.44 17.96 29.88
N THR A 379 -1.42 18.23 30.75
CA THR A 379 -1.79 19.58 31.23
C THR A 379 -0.65 20.33 31.90
N ALA A 380 0.29 19.63 32.55
CA ALA A 380 1.44 20.21 33.18
C ALA A 380 2.50 20.76 32.19
N TYR A 381 2.42 20.40 30.92
CA TYR A 381 3.42 20.73 29.90
C TYR A 381 2.88 21.79 28.93
N GLU A 382 3.39 23.02 29.05
CA GLU A 382 2.97 24.16 28.19
C GLU A 382 3.15 23.90 26.68
N GLU A 383 4.13 23.08 26.30
CA GLU A 383 4.44 22.80 24.90
C GLU A 383 3.30 22.06 24.15
N PHE A 384 2.37 21.42 24.87
CA PHE A 384 1.20 20.74 24.28
C PHE A 384 -0.05 21.63 24.26
N ARG A 385 -0.02 22.81 24.88
CA ARG A 385 -1.06 23.82 24.76
C ARG A 385 -0.87 24.59 23.47
N LYS A 386 -1.57 24.12 22.41
CA LYS A 386 -1.38 24.66 21.05
C LYS A 386 -2.23 25.88 20.78
N ALA A 387 -3.45 25.94 21.31
CA ALA A 387 -4.42 26.99 21.07
C ALA A 387 -5.01 27.52 22.38
N VAL A 388 -5.65 28.67 22.32
CA VAL A 388 -6.33 29.33 23.44
C VAL A 388 -7.74 29.70 23.01
N VAL A 389 -8.69 29.59 23.93
CA VAL A 389 -10.03 30.16 23.74
C VAL A 389 -9.98 31.62 24.18
N ASP A 390 -10.16 32.54 23.24
CA ASP A 390 -10.16 33.96 23.47
C ASP A 390 -11.48 34.41 24.17
N PRO A 391 -11.52 35.63 24.76
CA PRO A 391 -12.75 36.15 25.38
C PRO A 391 -13.96 36.26 24.43
N ASP A 392 -13.74 36.32 23.10
CA ASP A 392 -14.79 36.32 22.10
C ASP A 392 -15.31 34.92 21.76
N GLY A 393 -14.83 33.87 22.45
CA GLY A 393 -15.21 32.47 22.25
C GLY A 393 -14.51 31.81 21.05
N MET A 394 -13.62 32.50 20.38
CA MET A 394 -12.86 31.95 19.24
C MET A 394 -11.62 31.21 19.74
N VAL A 395 -11.32 30.09 19.10
CA VAL A 395 -10.09 29.33 19.33
C VAL A 395 -8.98 29.81 18.41
N ARG A 396 -7.86 30.28 18.98
CA ARG A 396 -6.72 30.86 18.23
C ARG A 396 -5.36 30.37 18.75
N VAL A 397 -4.38 30.44 17.85
CA VAL A 397 -2.96 30.23 18.20
C VAL A 397 -2.23 31.58 18.20
N HIS A 398 -1.77 32.02 19.37
CA HIS A 398 -1.03 33.28 19.53
C HIS A 398 0.48 33.10 19.48
N ASP A 399 0.99 31.93 19.90
CA ASP A 399 2.44 31.66 19.87
C ASP A 399 2.93 31.42 18.44
N ARG A 400 3.85 32.28 17.99
CA ARG A 400 4.47 32.21 16.68
C ARG A 400 5.29 30.91 16.47
N ARG A 401 5.87 30.36 17.56
CA ARG A 401 6.64 29.10 17.47
C ARG A 401 5.71 27.92 17.22
N VAL A 402 4.59 27.88 17.95
CA VAL A 402 3.55 26.87 17.74
C VAL A 402 3.01 26.95 16.30
N ALA A 403 2.67 28.16 15.84
CA ALA A 403 2.19 28.38 14.48
C ALA A 403 3.21 27.94 13.41
N LEU A 404 4.50 28.23 13.61
CA LEU A 404 5.55 27.81 12.67
C LEU A 404 5.73 26.29 12.68
N ARG A 405 5.83 25.67 13.86
CA ARG A 405 5.95 24.21 14.01
C ARG A 405 4.79 23.50 13.37
N HIS A 406 3.56 24.00 13.58
CA HIS A 406 2.36 23.42 12.96
C HIS A 406 2.41 23.51 11.43
N LYS A 407 2.69 24.69 10.86
CA LYS A 407 2.79 24.86 9.38
C LYS A 407 3.82 23.97 8.71
N LEU A 408 4.90 23.62 9.44
CA LEU A 408 5.93 22.68 8.96
C LEU A 408 5.52 21.21 9.10
N SER A 409 4.50 20.92 9.91
CA SER A 409 4.03 19.56 10.21
C SER A 409 2.70 19.21 9.54
N ILE A 410 2.07 20.15 8.82
CA ILE A 410 0.81 19.91 8.10
C ILE A 410 1.01 18.78 7.08
N GLY A 411 0.13 17.79 7.13
CA GLY A 411 0.08 16.64 6.24
C GLY A 411 0.02 15.32 6.98
N THR A 412 -0.41 14.29 6.27
CA THR A 412 -0.67 12.95 6.81
C THR A 412 0.37 11.92 6.38
N ILE A 413 1.33 12.31 5.52
CA ILE A 413 2.41 11.43 5.11
C ILE A 413 3.50 11.47 6.17
N VAL A 414 3.60 10.38 6.93
CA VAL A 414 4.69 10.16 7.88
C VAL A 414 5.71 9.25 7.20
N GLY A 415 6.81 9.85 6.72
CA GLY A 415 7.86 9.11 6.02
C GLY A 415 8.75 8.34 6.99
N SER A 416 9.29 7.18 6.54
CA SER A 416 10.47 6.57 7.14
C SER A 416 11.70 7.42 6.85
N GLU A 417 12.66 7.47 7.78
CA GLU A 417 13.92 8.15 7.54
C GLU A 417 14.68 7.49 6.39
N SER A 418 15.12 8.32 5.46
CA SER A 418 15.92 7.89 4.32
C SER A 418 17.20 8.71 4.21
N TYR A 419 18.28 8.05 3.84
CA TYR A 419 19.52 8.72 3.49
C TYR A 419 19.50 9.11 2.01
N ALA A 420 19.86 10.36 1.74
CA ALA A 420 20.14 10.78 0.38
C ALA A 420 21.43 10.11 -0.11
N VAL A 421 21.36 9.39 -1.22
CA VAL A 421 22.55 8.78 -1.85
C VAL A 421 23.22 9.81 -2.76
N LYS A 422 24.47 10.15 -2.45
CA LYS A 422 25.28 11.10 -3.24
C LYS A 422 26.62 10.50 -3.62
N LEU A 423 27.03 10.73 -4.85
CA LEU A 423 28.41 10.45 -5.28
C LEU A 423 29.38 11.40 -4.57
N ILE A 424 30.58 10.91 -4.22
CA ILE A 424 31.66 11.76 -3.69
C ILE A 424 32.03 12.84 -4.71
N SER A 425 31.97 12.50 -6.00
CA SER A 425 32.21 13.45 -7.11
C SER A 425 31.11 14.50 -7.28
N GLY A 426 30.07 14.46 -6.45
CA GLY A 426 28.86 15.30 -6.55
C GLY A 426 27.70 14.60 -7.28
N GLY A 427 26.53 15.19 -7.20
CA GLY A 427 25.30 14.64 -7.78
C GLY A 427 24.55 13.72 -6.83
N ARG A 428 23.27 14.01 -6.65
CA ARG A 428 22.31 13.17 -5.92
C ARG A 428 21.78 12.10 -6.90
N ILE A 429 21.68 10.86 -6.40
CA ILE A 429 21.18 9.73 -7.20
C ILE A 429 19.73 9.40 -6.78
N GLY A 430 19.42 9.51 -5.49
CA GLY A 430 18.12 9.18 -4.94
C GLY A 430 18.15 9.04 -3.42
N THR A 431 17.29 8.18 -2.87
CA THR A 431 17.19 7.93 -1.43
C THR A 431 17.08 6.42 -1.15
N VAL A 432 17.69 5.99 -0.03
CA VAL A 432 17.56 4.63 0.50
C VAL A 432 17.19 4.70 1.98
N GLU A 433 16.49 3.69 2.49
CA GLU A 433 16.07 3.67 3.89
C GLU A 433 17.25 3.56 4.84
N GLU A 434 17.13 4.21 6.02
CA GLU A 434 18.17 4.28 7.04
C GLU A 434 18.65 2.88 7.46
N TRP A 435 17.71 1.97 7.72
CA TRP A 435 18.03 0.64 8.20
C TRP A 435 18.91 -0.16 7.22
N PHE A 436 18.75 0.04 5.91
CA PHE A 436 19.58 -0.62 4.90
C PHE A 436 21.02 -0.12 4.99
N ILE A 437 21.23 1.20 5.06
CA ILE A 437 22.57 1.80 5.19
C ILE A 437 23.23 1.41 6.51
N ASN A 438 22.46 1.33 7.61
CA ASN A 438 22.99 0.95 8.93
C ASN A 438 23.50 -0.50 8.99
N GLN A 439 23.08 -1.37 8.08
CA GLN A 439 23.60 -2.75 7.93
C GLN A 439 24.84 -2.85 7.04
N MET A 440 25.20 -1.75 6.35
CA MET A 440 26.34 -1.74 5.44
C MET A 440 27.63 -1.29 6.14
N LYS A 441 28.73 -1.90 5.76
CA LYS A 441 30.06 -1.54 6.24
C LYS A 441 30.63 -0.42 5.35
N PRO A 442 31.01 0.74 5.92
CA PRO A 442 31.65 1.78 5.16
C PRO A 442 33.08 1.41 4.75
N ALA A 443 33.60 2.03 3.70
CA ALA A 443 34.99 1.94 3.32
C ALA A 443 35.90 2.50 4.43
N THR A 444 36.99 1.79 4.72
CA THR A 444 38.04 2.23 5.66
C THR A 444 39.39 2.15 5.01
N ALA A 445 40.43 2.73 5.64
CA ALA A 445 41.80 2.60 5.15
C ALA A 445 42.22 1.12 5.04
N GLY A 446 42.42 0.64 3.82
CA GLY A 446 42.80 -0.74 3.53
C GLY A 446 41.67 -1.74 3.36
N ARG A 447 40.36 -1.33 3.52
CA ARG A 447 39.20 -2.20 3.25
C ARG A 447 38.18 -1.46 2.39
N PRO A 448 37.73 -2.06 1.25
CA PRO A 448 36.61 -1.53 0.50
C PRO A 448 35.31 -1.57 1.32
N GLY A 449 34.41 -0.64 1.05
CA GLY A 449 33.08 -0.66 1.62
C GLY A 449 32.18 -1.70 0.96
N ASP A 450 31.05 -2.01 1.59
CA ASP A 450 30.06 -2.87 0.99
C ASP A 450 29.52 -2.24 -0.31
N VAL A 451 29.31 -3.10 -1.32
CA VAL A 451 28.79 -2.70 -2.62
C VAL A 451 27.29 -2.97 -2.70
N PHE A 452 26.55 -2.07 -3.30
CA PHE A 452 25.13 -2.22 -3.54
C PHE A 452 24.69 -1.65 -4.90
N TRP A 453 23.62 -2.22 -5.43
CA TRP A 453 23.03 -1.78 -6.68
C TRP A 453 21.90 -0.78 -6.40
N PHE A 454 21.96 0.40 -7.02
CA PHE A 454 20.93 1.41 -6.90
C PHE A 454 20.91 2.34 -8.10
N ALA A 455 19.72 2.67 -8.61
CA ALA A 455 19.51 3.50 -9.78
C ALA A 455 20.27 2.97 -11.03
N GLY A 456 20.26 1.65 -11.19
CA GLY A 456 20.95 0.98 -12.28
C GLY A 456 22.47 1.05 -12.21
N ARG A 457 23.08 1.26 -11.03
CA ARG A 457 24.54 1.46 -10.85
C ARG A 457 25.07 0.62 -9.71
N SER A 458 26.26 0.07 -9.88
CA SER A 458 27.02 -0.53 -8.79
C SER A 458 27.73 0.59 -8.01
N LEU A 459 27.43 0.66 -6.70
CA LEU A 459 27.87 1.73 -5.80
C LEU A 459 28.55 1.13 -4.58
N GLU A 460 29.73 1.63 -4.24
CA GLU A 460 30.43 1.29 -3.01
C GLU A 460 30.10 2.31 -1.93
N PHE A 461 29.71 1.83 -0.75
CA PHE A 461 29.38 2.67 0.39
C PHE A 461 30.66 3.20 1.07
N VAL A 462 30.79 4.52 1.14
CA VAL A 462 31.99 5.15 1.70
C VAL A 462 31.78 5.61 3.14
N ARG A 463 30.77 6.42 3.39
CA ARG A 463 30.44 6.92 4.75
C ARG A 463 29.07 7.58 4.80
N VAL A 464 28.58 7.80 6.02
CA VAL A 464 27.43 8.66 6.28
C VAL A 464 27.91 10.03 6.78
N GLN A 465 27.32 11.09 6.24
CA GLN A 465 27.52 12.46 6.71
C GLN A 465 26.16 13.15 6.87
N GLY A 466 25.71 13.32 8.09
CA GLY A 466 24.34 13.78 8.39
C GLY A 466 23.31 12.76 7.86
N LEU A 467 22.41 13.20 7.00
CA LEU A 467 21.41 12.35 6.30
C LEU A 467 21.85 12.01 4.87
N VAL A 468 23.14 11.98 4.59
CA VAL A 468 23.70 11.65 3.28
C VAL A 468 24.58 10.42 3.36
N ALA A 469 24.25 9.39 2.61
CA ALA A 469 25.12 8.26 2.32
C ALA A 469 26.01 8.63 1.13
N GLN A 470 27.29 8.82 1.37
CA GLN A 470 28.29 9.10 0.34
C GLN A 470 28.76 7.80 -0.28
N VAL A 471 28.73 7.74 -1.61
CA VAL A 471 29.09 6.55 -2.38
C VAL A 471 30.05 6.89 -3.51
N ARG A 472 30.75 5.89 -4.01
CA ARG A 472 31.52 5.96 -5.26
C ARG A 472 31.09 4.86 -6.22
N LYS A 473 31.31 5.05 -7.52
CA LYS A 473 31.02 4.00 -8.50
C LYS A 473 31.95 2.81 -8.25
N SER A 474 31.38 1.61 -8.28
CA SER A 474 32.11 0.34 -8.19
C SER A 474 32.11 -0.36 -9.55
N ARG A 475 33.15 -1.17 -9.79
CA ARG A 475 33.22 -2.10 -10.93
C ARG A 475 32.77 -3.51 -10.55
N GLU A 476 32.50 -3.76 -9.29
CA GLU A 476 32.04 -5.06 -8.83
C GLU A 476 30.65 -5.37 -9.36
N GLN A 477 30.50 -6.58 -9.90
CA GLN A 477 29.20 -7.07 -10.40
C GLN A 477 28.35 -7.71 -9.32
N LYS A 478 28.89 -7.97 -8.11
CA LYS A 478 28.15 -8.51 -6.98
C LYS A 478 27.94 -7.42 -5.94
N GLY A 479 26.67 -7.09 -5.68
CA GLY A 479 26.31 -6.10 -4.69
C GLY A 479 24.97 -6.44 -4.05
N LYS A 480 24.72 -5.89 -2.85
CA LYS A 480 23.42 -5.98 -2.19
C LYS A 480 22.42 -5.13 -2.95
N ILE A 481 21.15 -5.51 -2.97
CA ILE A 481 20.07 -4.68 -3.49
C ILE A 481 19.36 -4.04 -2.30
N PRO A 482 19.12 -2.72 -2.32
CA PRO A 482 18.37 -2.07 -1.25
C PRO A 482 17.01 -2.72 -1.10
N SER A 483 16.62 -3.00 0.13
CA SER A 483 15.27 -3.38 0.46
C SER A 483 14.57 -2.19 1.13
N TRP A 484 13.31 -2.01 0.80
CA TRP A 484 12.46 -0.96 1.32
C TRP A 484 11.37 -1.60 2.17
N GLN A 485 11.18 -1.07 3.37
CA GLN A 485 10.04 -1.43 4.22
C GLN A 485 8.78 -0.75 3.63
N GLY A 486 8.25 -1.32 2.58
CA GLY A 486 6.94 -0.93 2.05
C GLY A 486 5.87 -1.87 2.56
N GLY A 487 4.65 -1.36 2.79
CA GLY A 487 3.51 -2.23 3.05
C GLY A 487 3.37 -3.23 1.91
N ARG A 488 3.29 -4.52 2.23
CA ARG A 488 2.92 -5.54 1.25
C ARG A 488 1.48 -5.27 0.86
N MET A 489 1.19 -5.17 -0.43
CA MET A 489 -0.17 -4.99 -0.89
C MET A 489 -0.92 -6.31 -0.72
N PRO A 490 -2.07 -6.31 -0.03
CA PRO A 490 -2.88 -7.50 0.11
C PRO A 490 -3.59 -7.83 -1.20
N LEU A 491 -3.89 -9.12 -1.38
CA LEU A 491 -4.85 -9.57 -2.38
C LEU A 491 -6.23 -8.99 -2.02
N THR A 492 -6.91 -8.33 -2.97
CA THR A 492 -8.23 -7.76 -2.71
C THR A 492 -9.31 -8.82 -2.53
N SER A 493 -10.41 -8.48 -1.84
CA SER A 493 -11.54 -9.42 -1.61
C SER A 493 -12.12 -9.94 -2.92
N TYR A 494 -12.27 -9.06 -3.91
CA TYR A 494 -12.78 -9.44 -5.22
C TYR A 494 -11.84 -10.42 -5.93
N MET A 495 -10.54 -10.13 -5.97
CA MET A 495 -9.55 -11.05 -6.55
C MET A 495 -9.52 -12.39 -5.82
N ALA A 496 -9.62 -12.41 -4.50
CA ALA A 496 -9.71 -13.63 -3.70
C ALA A 496 -10.93 -14.48 -4.09
N LYS A 497 -12.09 -13.84 -4.28
CA LYS A 497 -13.32 -14.51 -4.73
C LYS A 497 -13.15 -15.12 -6.12
N VAL A 498 -12.68 -14.34 -7.11
CA VAL A 498 -12.51 -14.84 -8.48
C VAL A 498 -11.44 -15.93 -8.55
N LEU A 499 -10.36 -15.84 -7.76
CA LEU A 499 -9.33 -16.87 -7.66
C LEU A 499 -9.91 -18.21 -7.18
N ARG A 500 -10.75 -18.21 -6.13
CA ARG A 500 -11.44 -19.42 -5.67
C ARG A 500 -12.37 -19.99 -6.75
N ALA A 501 -13.10 -19.12 -7.45
CA ALA A 501 -13.94 -19.54 -8.56
C ALA A 501 -13.13 -20.21 -9.70
N GLN A 502 -11.94 -19.69 -10.05
CA GLN A 502 -11.04 -20.32 -11.03
C GLN A 502 -10.57 -21.71 -10.58
N LEU A 503 -10.22 -21.89 -9.32
CA LEU A 503 -9.83 -23.21 -8.78
C LEU A 503 -11.00 -24.21 -8.86
N THR A 504 -12.24 -23.77 -8.63
CA THR A 504 -13.46 -24.59 -8.72
C THR A 504 -13.79 -24.93 -10.15
N ALA A 505 -13.70 -23.97 -11.08
CA ALA A 505 -14.02 -24.18 -12.51
C ALA A 505 -13.03 -25.15 -13.19
N GLY A 506 -11.80 -25.24 -12.70
CA GLY A 506 -10.79 -26.15 -13.22
C GLY A 506 -10.22 -25.72 -14.57
N GLU A 507 -10.46 -26.47 -15.63
CA GLU A 507 -9.96 -26.18 -17.00
C GLU A 507 -10.93 -25.24 -17.72
N GLY A 508 -10.43 -24.15 -18.30
CA GLY A 508 -11.27 -23.21 -19.05
C GLY A 508 -10.48 -22.19 -19.86
N ASN A 509 -9.22 -22.00 -19.52
CA ASN A 509 -8.33 -21.04 -20.18
C ASN A 509 -6.89 -21.53 -20.19
N ALA A 510 -6.02 -20.85 -20.95
CA ALA A 510 -4.62 -21.26 -21.12
C ALA A 510 -3.82 -21.25 -19.81
N GLU A 511 -4.12 -20.31 -18.91
CA GLU A 511 -3.48 -20.19 -17.61
C GLU A 511 -3.81 -21.38 -16.71
N MET A 512 -5.10 -21.75 -16.64
CA MET A 512 -5.54 -22.91 -15.86
C MET A 512 -5.06 -24.23 -16.45
N ALA A 513 -4.99 -24.34 -17.79
CA ALA A 513 -4.38 -25.50 -18.44
C ALA A 513 -2.89 -25.62 -18.09
N ALA A 514 -2.15 -24.52 -18.06
CA ALA A 514 -0.74 -24.50 -17.71
C ALA A 514 -0.48 -24.88 -16.24
N VAL A 515 -1.37 -24.55 -15.30
CA VAL A 515 -1.20 -24.87 -13.87
C VAL A 515 -1.64 -26.31 -13.53
N GLN A 516 -2.27 -27.05 -14.45
CA GLN A 516 -2.76 -28.42 -14.20
C GLN A 516 -1.73 -29.38 -13.62
N PRO A 517 -0.44 -29.39 -14.01
CA PRO A 517 0.54 -30.28 -13.38
C PRO A 517 0.64 -30.11 -11.86
N ILE A 518 0.50 -28.86 -11.36
CA ILE A 518 0.49 -28.57 -9.93
C ILE A 518 -0.80 -29.04 -9.29
N LEU A 519 -1.95 -28.70 -9.92
CA LEU A 519 -3.27 -29.08 -9.40
C LEU A 519 -3.45 -30.60 -9.37
N ALA A 520 -2.97 -31.31 -10.41
CA ALA A 520 -2.95 -32.77 -10.44
C ALA A 520 -2.11 -33.34 -9.30
N ARG A 521 -0.91 -32.77 -9.07
CA ARG A 521 -0.04 -33.18 -7.98
C ARG A 521 -0.65 -32.88 -6.60
N GLN A 522 -1.35 -31.77 -6.47
CA GLN A 522 -2.11 -31.43 -5.27
C GLN A 522 -3.21 -32.49 -4.99
N ARG A 523 -3.97 -32.88 -6.03
CA ARG A 523 -5.02 -33.92 -5.93
C ARG A 523 -4.48 -35.31 -5.59
N GLU A 524 -3.26 -35.65 -6.05
CA GLU A 524 -2.60 -36.93 -5.71
C GLU A 524 -2.26 -37.04 -4.23
N THR A 525 -1.95 -35.95 -3.57
CA THR A 525 -1.48 -35.92 -2.18
C THR A 525 -2.53 -35.38 -1.19
N SER A 526 -3.49 -34.62 -1.67
CA SER A 526 -4.51 -33.95 -0.88
C SER A 526 -5.77 -33.71 -1.75
N ILE A 527 -6.30 -32.48 -1.76
CA ILE A 527 -7.35 -32.02 -2.67
C ILE A 527 -7.04 -30.63 -3.21
N VAL A 528 -7.70 -30.24 -4.30
CA VAL A 528 -7.90 -28.84 -4.69
C VAL A 528 -9.29 -28.46 -4.21
N PRO A 529 -9.44 -27.53 -3.23
CA PRO A 529 -10.74 -27.22 -2.66
C PRO A 529 -11.63 -26.48 -3.67
N THR A 530 -12.93 -26.72 -3.57
CA THR A 530 -13.97 -25.95 -4.25
C THR A 530 -14.36 -24.73 -3.44
N GLU A 531 -15.25 -23.86 -3.97
CA GLU A 531 -15.76 -22.70 -3.23
C GLU A 531 -16.50 -23.08 -1.93
N ASP A 532 -17.10 -24.28 -1.89
CA ASP A 532 -17.84 -24.81 -0.74
C ASP A 532 -16.95 -25.57 0.25
N GLU A 533 -15.64 -25.55 0.06
CA GLU A 533 -14.69 -26.31 0.86
C GLU A 533 -13.57 -25.45 1.44
N LEU A 534 -13.24 -25.69 2.72
CA LEU A 534 -12.01 -25.21 3.33
C LEU A 534 -11.04 -26.37 3.47
N LEU A 535 -9.91 -26.32 2.77
CA LEU A 535 -8.85 -27.31 2.93
C LEU A 535 -8.00 -26.98 4.16
N ILE A 536 -7.81 -28.01 5.00
CA ILE A 536 -6.90 -28.03 6.14
C ILE A 536 -5.99 -29.23 5.97
N GLU A 537 -4.67 -29.03 5.95
CA GLU A 537 -3.68 -30.08 5.84
C GLU A 537 -2.89 -30.20 7.15
N ARG A 538 -2.76 -31.43 7.65
CA ARG A 538 -1.96 -31.76 8.84
C ARG A 538 -0.87 -32.75 8.48
N PHE A 539 0.35 -32.50 8.90
CA PHE A 539 1.48 -33.42 8.73
C PHE A 539 2.58 -33.12 9.75
N GLU A 540 3.55 -34.03 9.83
CA GLU A 540 4.70 -33.91 10.71
C GLU A 540 6.01 -33.86 9.91
N SER A 541 6.96 -33.06 10.35
CA SER A 541 8.31 -32.97 9.80
C SER A 541 9.36 -32.97 10.93
N ARG A 542 10.64 -32.84 10.57
CA ARG A 542 11.71 -32.63 11.53
C ARG A 542 11.61 -31.33 12.33
N GLU A 543 10.83 -30.34 11.81
CA GLU A 543 10.64 -29.05 12.46
C GLU A 543 9.48 -29.08 13.48
N GLY A 544 8.61 -30.08 13.43
CA GLY A 544 7.47 -30.25 14.32
C GLY A 544 6.19 -30.66 13.60
N HIS A 545 5.07 -30.35 14.24
CA HIS A 545 3.71 -30.60 13.74
C HIS A 545 3.18 -29.37 12.99
N HIS A 546 2.66 -29.59 11.80
CA HIS A 546 2.18 -28.56 10.89
C HIS A 546 0.66 -28.68 10.71
N VAL A 547 -0.02 -27.55 10.75
CA VAL A 547 -1.38 -27.39 10.25
C VAL A 547 -1.37 -26.23 9.26
N VAL A 548 -1.77 -26.50 8.01
CA VAL A 548 -1.84 -25.51 6.94
C VAL A 548 -3.29 -25.33 6.52
N ILE A 549 -3.75 -24.10 6.46
CA ILE A 549 -5.14 -23.73 6.17
C ILE A 549 -5.17 -22.81 4.96
N TYR A 550 -6.11 -23.05 4.02
CA TYR A 550 -6.16 -22.36 2.73
C TYR A 550 -7.47 -21.59 2.51
N PRO A 551 -7.65 -20.41 3.13
CA PRO A 551 -8.82 -19.57 2.91
C PRO A 551 -8.81 -18.84 1.56
N PHE A 552 -7.64 -18.64 0.95
CA PHE A 552 -7.41 -17.85 -0.26
C PHE A 552 -7.93 -16.41 -0.15
N GLU A 553 -7.68 -15.74 0.99
CA GLU A 553 -8.20 -14.39 1.29
C GLU A 553 -7.09 -13.31 1.35
N GLY A 554 -5.86 -13.68 1.06
CA GLY A 554 -4.75 -12.75 1.09
C GLY A 554 -4.06 -12.65 2.45
N ARG A 555 -2.82 -12.21 2.40
CA ARG A 555 -1.86 -12.29 3.51
C ARG A 555 -2.32 -11.60 4.79
N LEU A 556 -2.99 -10.41 4.70
CA LEU A 556 -3.39 -9.68 5.92
C LEU A 556 -4.47 -10.42 6.71
N VAL A 557 -5.48 -10.94 6.01
CA VAL A 557 -6.52 -11.79 6.63
C VAL A 557 -5.89 -13.06 7.20
N HIS A 558 -4.93 -13.67 6.48
CA HIS A 558 -4.24 -14.89 6.97
C HIS A 558 -3.38 -14.62 8.21
N GLU A 559 -2.73 -13.45 8.32
CA GLU A 559 -1.97 -13.04 9.50
C GLU A 559 -2.88 -12.94 10.73
N ALA A 560 -4.01 -12.29 10.56
CA ALA A 560 -5.01 -12.15 11.61
C ALA A 560 -5.65 -13.51 12.00
N MET A 561 -6.06 -14.30 11.01
CA MET A 561 -6.62 -15.64 11.24
C MET A 561 -5.62 -16.57 11.91
N GLY A 562 -4.37 -16.61 11.44
CA GLY A 562 -3.34 -17.45 12.03
C GLY A 562 -3.14 -17.14 13.51
N SER A 563 -3.13 -15.86 13.88
CA SER A 563 -3.03 -15.42 15.26
C SER A 563 -4.26 -15.77 16.09
N LEU A 564 -5.47 -15.57 15.55
CA LEU A 564 -6.73 -15.92 16.20
C LEU A 564 -6.83 -17.43 16.49
N LEU A 565 -6.55 -18.26 15.45
CA LEU A 565 -6.69 -19.71 15.59
C LEU A 565 -5.62 -20.28 16.52
N ALA A 566 -4.39 -19.76 16.46
CA ALA A 566 -3.33 -20.12 17.41
C ALA A 566 -3.76 -19.81 18.86
N PHE A 567 -4.35 -18.64 19.10
CA PHE A 567 -4.86 -18.26 20.40
C PHE A 567 -5.99 -19.20 20.85
N ARG A 568 -7.03 -19.44 20.03
CA ARG A 568 -8.14 -20.32 20.37
C ARG A 568 -7.69 -21.74 20.69
N MET A 569 -6.76 -22.29 19.92
CA MET A 569 -6.18 -23.60 20.21
C MET A 569 -5.34 -23.60 21.49
N SER A 570 -4.67 -22.49 21.82
CA SER A 570 -3.91 -22.37 23.07
C SER A 570 -4.82 -22.36 24.32
N LEU A 571 -6.11 -22.03 24.18
CA LEU A 571 -7.08 -22.11 25.26
C LEU A 571 -7.51 -23.55 25.55
N LEU A 572 -7.44 -24.45 24.55
CA LEU A 572 -7.71 -25.88 24.73
C LEU A 572 -6.56 -26.59 25.42
N ARG A 573 -5.33 -26.29 24.99
CA ARG A 573 -4.09 -26.86 25.54
C ARG A 573 -2.97 -25.84 25.52
N PRO A 574 -2.09 -25.79 26.53
CA PRO A 574 -0.91 -24.94 26.49
C PRO A 574 0.02 -25.33 25.32
N ILE A 575 -0.02 -24.56 24.23
CA ILE A 575 0.75 -24.81 23.01
C ILE A 575 1.19 -23.49 22.40
N THR A 576 2.37 -23.44 21.82
CA THR A 576 2.91 -22.27 21.12
C THR A 576 3.05 -22.54 19.64
N PHE A 577 2.89 -21.48 18.85
CA PHE A 577 2.92 -21.57 17.39
C PHE A 577 3.91 -20.61 16.76
N SER A 578 4.62 -21.08 15.74
CA SER A 578 5.21 -20.23 14.71
C SER A 578 4.23 -20.11 13.55
N ILE A 579 4.00 -18.90 13.07
CA ILE A 579 3.02 -18.62 12.01
C ILE A 579 3.77 -18.19 10.76
N ALA A 580 3.45 -18.80 9.62
CA ALA A 580 3.90 -18.37 8.30
C ALA A 580 2.69 -18.25 7.35
N MET A 581 2.73 -17.31 6.42
CA MET A 581 1.59 -17.07 5.54
C MET A 581 2.00 -16.48 4.20
N ASN A 582 1.11 -16.67 3.21
CA ASN A 582 1.13 -15.96 1.92
C ASN A 582 -0.30 -15.53 1.53
N ASP A 583 -0.53 -15.17 0.27
CA ASP A 583 -1.85 -14.75 -0.19
C ASP A 583 -2.85 -15.92 -0.35
N TYR A 584 -2.40 -17.17 -0.30
CA TYR A 584 -3.24 -18.35 -0.55
C TYR A 584 -3.63 -19.09 0.74
N GLY A 585 -2.75 -19.06 1.76
CA GLY A 585 -2.98 -19.75 3.02
C GLY A 585 -1.94 -19.41 4.09
N PHE A 586 -2.04 -20.08 5.23
CA PHE A 586 -1.12 -19.93 6.35
C PHE A 586 -0.84 -21.23 7.05
N GLU A 587 0.31 -21.31 7.69
CA GLU A 587 0.83 -22.44 8.44
C GLU A 587 0.87 -22.09 9.93
N LEU A 588 0.43 -23.04 10.76
CA LEU A 588 0.66 -23.06 12.19
C LEU A 588 1.61 -24.23 12.47
N LEU A 589 2.82 -23.91 12.97
CA LEU A 589 3.86 -24.88 13.31
C LEU A 589 4.08 -24.89 14.81
N SER A 590 4.07 -26.08 15.41
CA SER A 590 4.36 -26.31 16.83
C SER A 590 5.31 -27.49 17.03
N ASP A 591 6.04 -27.50 18.13
CA ASP A 591 6.82 -28.63 18.61
C ASP A 591 5.96 -29.73 19.28
N GLN A 592 4.66 -29.42 19.51
CA GLN A 592 3.69 -30.34 20.10
C GLN A 592 2.57 -30.67 19.11
N PRO A 593 1.89 -31.81 19.25
CA PRO A 593 0.74 -32.17 18.46
C PRO A 593 -0.37 -31.12 18.55
N ILE A 594 -0.80 -30.61 17.40
CA ILE A 594 -1.80 -29.53 17.31
C ILE A 594 -3.21 -30.14 17.47
N PRO A 595 -4.06 -29.65 18.41
CA PRO A 595 -5.38 -30.21 18.68
C PRO A 595 -6.42 -29.74 17.65
N ILE A 596 -6.17 -29.92 16.34
CA ILE A 596 -7.00 -29.35 15.28
C ILE A 596 -8.42 -29.95 15.26
N GLU A 597 -8.59 -31.26 15.48
CA GLU A 597 -9.89 -31.92 15.50
C GLU A 597 -10.74 -31.41 16.68
N GLU A 598 -10.17 -31.41 17.88
CA GLU A 598 -10.80 -30.88 19.08
C GLU A 598 -11.20 -29.39 18.91
N ALA A 599 -10.34 -28.61 18.24
CA ALA A 599 -10.62 -27.20 17.97
C ALA A 599 -11.75 -27.02 16.96
N LEU A 600 -11.83 -27.85 15.92
CA LEU A 600 -12.93 -27.85 14.96
C LEU A 600 -14.26 -28.19 15.62
N ASP A 601 -14.27 -29.15 16.54
CA ASP A 601 -15.47 -29.52 17.33
C ASP A 601 -15.89 -28.40 18.30
N ASN A 602 -14.97 -27.51 18.68
CA ASN A 602 -15.22 -26.33 19.51
C ASN A 602 -15.40 -25.03 18.71
N ASP A 603 -15.87 -25.10 17.48
CA ASP A 603 -16.20 -23.95 16.61
C ASP A 603 -15.03 -22.98 16.43
N LEU A 604 -13.85 -23.54 16.09
CA LEU A 604 -12.59 -22.80 15.88
C LEU A 604 -12.74 -21.53 15.01
N PHE A 605 -13.61 -21.58 14.01
CA PHE A 605 -13.85 -20.50 13.05
C PHE A 605 -15.04 -19.59 13.39
N SER A 606 -15.50 -19.58 14.64
CA SER A 606 -16.60 -18.71 15.05
C SER A 606 -16.28 -17.22 14.83
N PRO A 607 -17.19 -16.42 14.26
CA PRO A 607 -17.05 -14.96 14.20
C PRO A 607 -17.41 -14.29 15.54
N GLN A 608 -17.94 -15.06 16.52
CA GLN A 608 -18.25 -14.55 17.85
C GLN A 608 -16.96 -14.21 18.60
N ASP A 609 -17.04 -13.21 19.46
CA ASP A 609 -15.92 -12.72 20.28
C ASP A 609 -14.64 -12.35 19.51
N LEU A 610 -14.76 -12.20 18.18
CA LEU A 610 -13.63 -11.99 17.26
C LEU A 610 -12.70 -10.88 17.73
N LEU A 611 -13.22 -9.68 18.05
CA LEU A 611 -12.42 -8.55 18.48
C LEU A 611 -11.72 -8.82 19.83
N SER A 612 -12.47 -9.40 20.79
CA SER A 612 -11.94 -9.75 22.11
C SER A 612 -10.81 -10.78 22.00
N ASP A 613 -11.01 -11.83 21.20
CA ASP A 613 -10.02 -12.87 21.00
C ASP A 613 -8.76 -12.33 20.30
N LEU A 614 -8.93 -11.48 19.27
CA LEU A 614 -7.80 -10.83 18.62
C LEU A 614 -7.03 -9.92 19.56
N GLN A 615 -7.69 -9.13 20.38
CA GLN A 615 -7.03 -8.27 21.37
C GLN A 615 -6.20 -9.08 22.37
N ARG A 616 -6.63 -10.30 22.70
CA ARG A 616 -5.94 -11.23 23.60
C ARG A 616 -4.88 -12.07 22.88
N SER A 617 -5.08 -12.38 21.60
CA SER A 617 -4.21 -13.26 20.81
C SER A 617 -2.91 -12.61 20.36
N LEU A 618 -2.99 -11.30 20.10
CA LEU A 618 -1.88 -10.56 19.50
C LEU A 618 -1.16 -9.73 20.53
N ASN A 619 0.03 -9.38 20.16
CA ASN A 619 0.67 -8.21 20.73
C ASN A 619 -0.03 -6.94 20.17
N ALA A 620 -1.36 -6.87 20.37
CA ALA A 620 -2.23 -5.78 19.90
C ALA A 620 -1.66 -4.42 20.34
N THR A 621 -1.07 -4.40 21.53
CA THR A 621 -0.35 -3.24 22.07
C THR A 621 0.81 -2.81 21.18
N GLU A 622 1.65 -3.74 20.70
CA GLU A 622 2.77 -3.38 19.83
C GLU A 622 2.32 -2.93 18.44
N MET A 623 1.25 -3.50 17.92
CA MET A 623 0.67 -3.08 16.65
C MET A 623 0.06 -1.69 16.75
N ALA A 624 -0.75 -1.45 17.76
CA ALA A 624 -1.32 -0.13 18.06
C ALA A 624 -0.21 0.91 18.31
N LYS A 625 0.86 0.55 19.02
CA LYS A 625 2.03 1.42 19.28
C LYS A 625 2.74 1.83 17.98
N ARG A 626 2.84 0.93 17.01
CA ARG A 626 3.38 1.26 15.66
C ARG A 626 2.49 2.26 14.93
N LYS A 627 1.16 2.05 14.93
CA LYS A 627 0.19 2.99 14.33
C LYS A 627 0.16 4.32 15.06
N PHE A 628 0.22 4.29 16.38
CA PHE A 628 0.24 5.49 17.22
C PHE A 628 1.39 6.43 16.90
N ARG A 629 2.54 5.93 16.44
CA ARG A 629 3.66 6.78 15.98
C ARG A 629 3.22 7.75 14.90
N ASP A 630 2.50 7.26 13.91
CA ASP A 630 2.04 8.07 12.78
C ASP A 630 0.93 9.02 13.22
N ILE A 631 -0.02 8.52 14.02
CA ILE A 631 -1.11 9.29 14.64
C ILE A 631 -0.55 10.43 15.50
N ALA A 632 0.40 10.15 16.39
CA ALA A 632 1.04 11.15 17.25
C ALA A 632 1.77 12.23 16.45
N SER A 633 2.38 11.85 15.32
CA SER A 633 3.06 12.80 14.43
C SER A 633 2.06 13.69 13.70
N ILE A 634 0.94 13.14 13.20
CA ILE A 634 -0.13 13.88 12.50
C ILE A 634 -0.84 14.82 13.47
N ALA A 635 -1.24 14.34 14.66
CA ALA A 635 -1.88 15.14 15.68
C ALA A 635 -0.94 16.20 16.33
N GLY A 636 0.37 16.17 15.99
CA GLY A 636 1.35 17.13 16.47
C GLY A 636 1.78 16.93 17.94
N LEU A 637 1.69 15.70 18.47
CA LEU A 637 2.32 15.31 19.73
C LEU A 637 3.82 15.16 19.57
N VAL A 638 4.25 14.65 18.41
CA VAL A 638 5.67 14.46 18.08
C VAL A 638 6.03 15.37 16.92
N PHE A 639 6.99 16.26 17.13
CA PHE A 639 7.49 17.14 16.09
C PHE A 639 8.57 16.44 15.24
N LYS A 640 8.43 16.47 13.93
CA LYS A 640 9.35 15.81 12.97
C LYS A 640 10.71 16.50 12.81
N GLY A 641 10.93 17.65 13.45
CA GLY A 641 12.13 18.48 13.31
C GLY A 641 11.99 19.59 12.28
N MET A 642 13.03 20.41 12.16
CA MET A 642 13.08 21.52 11.20
C MET A 642 13.57 21.05 9.83
N PRO A 643 13.19 21.71 8.73
CA PRO A 643 13.76 21.45 7.41
C PRO A 643 15.30 21.49 7.46
N GLY A 644 15.95 20.42 6.98
CA GLY A 644 17.40 20.25 7.04
C GLY A 644 17.96 19.76 8.40
N ARG A 645 17.13 19.66 9.43
CA ARG A 645 17.49 19.08 10.75
C ARG A 645 16.32 18.24 11.31
N PRO A 646 15.92 17.16 10.62
CA PRO A 646 14.88 16.27 11.13
C PRO A 646 15.32 15.55 12.40
N LEU A 647 14.38 15.19 13.26
CA LEU A 647 14.64 14.31 14.39
C LEU A 647 14.90 12.88 13.87
N LYS A 648 15.85 12.18 14.48
CA LYS A 648 16.13 10.77 14.12
C LYS A 648 14.93 9.87 14.45
N GLU A 649 14.64 8.91 13.59
CA GLU A 649 13.50 8.00 13.75
C GLU A 649 13.47 7.31 15.11
N ARG A 650 14.64 6.90 15.64
CA ARG A 650 14.75 6.32 16.98
C ARG A 650 14.21 7.25 18.08
N HIS A 651 14.40 8.58 17.95
CA HIS A 651 13.89 9.56 18.93
C HIS A 651 12.39 9.76 18.74
N MET A 652 11.90 9.76 17.51
CA MET A 652 10.46 9.82 17.26
C MET A 652 9.75 8.57 17.78
N ARG A 653 10.33 7.37 17.59
CA ARG A 653 9.80 6.12 18.13
C ARG A 653 9.82 6.13 19.66
N ALA A 654 10.89 6.57 20.28
CA ALA A 654 10.99 6.65 21.75
C ALA A 654 9.94 7.61 22.32
N ASN A 655 9.79 8.80 21.74
CA ASN A 655 8.82 9.79 22.19
C ASN A 655 7.37 9.31 21.98
N SER A 656 7.03 8.79 20.80
CA SER A 656 5.69 8.27 20.54
C SER A 656 5.36 7.06 21.41
N GLY A 657 6.35 6.18 21.66
CA GLY A 657 6.21 5.04 22.56
C GLY A 657 5.93 5.46 23.99
N LEU A 658 6.61 6.52 24.49
CA LEU A 658 6.36 7.07 25.83
C LEU A 658 4.93 7.62 25.95
N PHE A 659 4.46 8.41 24.96
CA PHE A 659 3.08 8.90 24.97
C PHE A 659 2.06 7.78 24.95
N PHE A 660 2.29 6.75 24.12
CA PHE A 660 1.42 5.58 24.07
C PHE A 660 1.30 4.91 25.44
N ASP A 661 2.43 4.67 26.10
CA ASP A 661 2.46 4.00 27.42
C ASP A 661 1.81 4.88 28.50
N VAL A 662 2.06 6.20 28.51
CA VAL A 662 1.42 7.16 29.42
C VAL A 662 -0.10 7.21 29.23
N PHE A 663 -0.58 7.30 27.98
CA PHE A 663 -2.02 7.35 27.73
C PHE A 663 -2.70 6.02 28.09
N ARG A 664 -2.06 4.89 27.77
CA ARG A 664 -2.60 3.58 28.15
C ARG A 664 -2.75 3.40 29.66
N GLU A 665 -1.81 3.94 30.45
CA GLU A 665 -1.80 3.80 31.90
C GLU A 665 -2.71 4.81 32.59
N HIS A 666 -2.73 6.07 32.10
CA HIS A 666 -3.36 7.19 32.82
C HIS A 666 -4.59 7.77 32.12
N GLU A 667 -4.81 7.48 30.82
CA GLU A 667 -5.92 8.00 30.02
C GLU A 667 -6.36 6.96 28.97
N PRO A 668 -6.84 5.77 29.38
CA PRO A 668 -7.18 4.67 28.46
C PRO A 668 -8.26 5.06 27.44
N GLU A 669 -9.12 6.02 27.74
CA GLU A 669 -10.14 6.56 26.83
C GLU A 669 -9.62 7.65 25.87
N HIS A 670 -8.30 7.87 25.81
CA HIS A 670 -7.70 8.85 24.92
C HIS A 670 -8.00 8.55 23.46
N LEU A 671 -8.67 9.48 22.73
CA LEU A 671 -9.19 9.20 21.38
C LEU A 671 -8.11 8.79 20.38
N LEU A 672 -6.91 9.38 20.46
CA LEU A 672 -5.80 8.97 19.58
C LEU A 672 -5.25 7.57 19.92
N LEU A 673 -5.37 7.13 21.16
CA LEU A 673 -5.03 5.78 21.58
C LEU A 673 -6.06 4.78 21.02
N ARG A 674 -7.35 5.07 21.17
CA ARG A 674 -8.44 4.28 20.59
C ARG A 674 -8.27 4.17 19.08
N GLN A 675 -8.09 5.31 18.38
CA GLN A 675 -7.83 5.32 16.95
C GLN A 675 -6.64 4.43 16.56
N ALA A 676 -5.58 4.37 17.37
CA ALA A 676 -4.43 3.51 17.07
C ALA A 676 -4.77 2.02 17.11
N TYR A 677 -5.63 1.61 18.05
CA TYR A 677 -6.15 0.25 18.07
C TYR A 677 -7.11 -0.01 16.92
N ASP A 678 -8.05 0.90 16.65
CA ASP A 678 -9.01 0.76 15.55
C ASP A 678 -8.28 0.65 14.19
N GLU A 679 -7.30 1.53 13.91
CA GLU A 679 -6.49 1.43 12.68
C GLU A 679 -5.62 0.16 12.61
N ALA A 680 -5.17 -0.36 13.75
CA ALA A 680 -4.43 -1.61 13.78
C ALA A 680 -5.34 -2.79 13.40
N PHE A 681 -6.58 -2.83 13.89
CA PHE A 681 -7.53 -3.89 13.60
C PHE A 681 -8.19 -3.74 12.23
N ASP A 682 -8.73 -2.56 11.91
CA ASP A 682 -9.51 -2.37 10.67
C ASP A 682 -8.62 -2.32 9.42
N VAL A 683 -7.49 -1.61 9.48
CA VAL A 683 -6.64 -1.39 8.31
C VAL A 683 -5.56 -2.46 8.18
N GLN A 684 -4.89 -2.83 9.29
CA GLN A 684 -3.77 -3.76 9.23
C GLN A 684 -4.22 -5.22 9.24
N MET A 685 -5.34 -5.53 9.92
CA MET A 685 -5.89 -6.89 10.02
C MET A 685 -7.13 -7.12 9.16
N GLU A 686 -7.60 -6.10 8.47
CA GLU A 686 -8.82 -6.17 7.65
C GLU A 686 -9.98 -6.85 8.42
N LEU A 687 -10.21 -6.42 9.67
CA LEU A 687 -11.17 -7.05 10.59
C LEU A 687 -12.57 -7.29 9.98
N PRO A 688 -13.17 -6.34 9.24
CA PRO A 688 -14.46 -6.58 8.57
C PRO A 688 -14.38 -7.76 7.59
N ARG A 689 -13.36 -7.79 6.74
CA ARG A 689 -13.13 -8.86 5.77
C ARG A 689 -12.82 -10.20 6.44
N MET A 690 -12.09 -10.17 7.55
CA MET A 690 -11.85 -11.36 8.35
C MET A 690 -13.15 -11.95 8.90
N ARG A 691 -14.08 -11.10 9.38
CA ARG A 691 -15.42 -11.53 9.84
C ARG A 691 -16.19 -12.19 8.71
N GLU A 692 -16.28 -11.56 7.54
CA GLU A 692 -16.93 -12.13 6.35
C GLU A 692 -16.29 -13.48 5.96
N THR A 693 -14.96 -13.57 6.07
CA THR A 693 -14.22 -14.81 5.78
C THR A 693 -14.58 -15.91 6.77
N LEU A 694 -14.68 -15.63 8.07
CA LEU A 694 -15.08 -16.60 9.09
C LEU A 694 -16.52 -17.05 8.88
N GLU A 695 -17.45 -16.13 8.58
CA GLU A 695 -18.87 -16.44 8.27
C GLU A 695 -18.97 -17.35 7.04
N ARG A 696 -18.22 -17.06 5.99
CA ARG A 696 -18.11 -17.92 4.80
C ARG A 696 -17.58 -19.31 5.16
N ILE A 697 -16.48 -19.36 5.93
CA ILE A 697 -15.88 -20.62 6.36
C ILE A 697 -16.86 -21.44 7.22
N GLN A 698 -17.67 -20.83 8.06
CA GLN A 698 -18.68 -21.56 8.81
C GLN A 698 -19.67 -22.32 7.91
N ALA A 699 -20.06 -21.72 6.79
CA ALA A 699 -20.92 -22.34 5.80
C ALA A 699 -20.23 -23.44 4.97
N GLN A 700 -18.90 -23.41 4.86
CA GLN A 700 -18.12 -24.36 4.08
C GLN A 700 -17.92 -25.70 4.79
N ARG A 701 -17.73 -26.77 4.01
CA ARG A 701 -17.26 -28.07 4.50
C ARG A 701 -15.75 -27.98 4.83
N LYS A 702 -15.37 -28.25 6.08
CA LYS A 702 -13.97 -28.33 6.52
C LYS A 702 -13.41 -29.69 6.11
N VAL A 703 -12.41 -29.72 5.25
CA VAL A 703 -11.81 -30.94 4.72
C VAL A 703 -10.41 -31.07 5.32
N LEU A 704 -10.28 -31.92 6.35
CA LEU A 704 -9.01 -32.25 6.96
C LEU A 704 -8.32 -33.38 6.17
N LYS A 705 -7.05 -33.19 5.80
CA LYS A 705 -6.19 -34.12 5.08
C LYS A 705 -4.85 -34.31 5.78
N ASP A 706 -4.33 -35.53 5.70
CA ASP A 706 -3.02 -35.91 6.24
C ASP A 706 -2.07 -36.33 5.09
N PRO A 707 -1.50 -35.37 4.33
CA PRO A 707 -0.67 -35.69 3.16
C PRO A 707 0.69 -36.31 3.50
N GLY A 708 1.07 -36.35 4.79
CA GLY A 708 2.33 -36.89 5.27
C GLY A 708 3.59 -36.08 4.92
N ARG A 709 3.46 -35.02 4.12
CA ARG A 709 4.54 -34.12 3.68
C ARG A 709 3.98 -32.82 3.11
N PHE A 710 4.87 -31.88 2.80
CA PHE A 710 4.49 -30.64 2.12
C PHE A 710 3.85 -30.93 0.76
N THR A 711 2.67 -30.36 0.55
CA THR A 711 1.94 -30.38 -0.72
C THR A 711 2.39 -29.23 -1.62
N PRO A 712 2.02 -29.23 -2.92
CA PRO A 712 2.25 -28.09 -3.80
C PRO A 712 1.69 -26.74 -3.26
N PHE A 713 0.57 -26.75 -2.56
CA PHE A 713 -0.02 -25.54 -1.98
C PHE A 713 0.70 -25.09 -0.69
N ALA A 714 1.19 -26.03 0.13
CA ALA A 714 1.95 -25.71 1.34
C ALA A 714 3.37 -25.21 1.03
N PHE A 715 3.96 -25.62 -0.08
CA PHE A 715 5.37 -25.36 -0.41
C PHE A 715 5.71 -23.86 -0.51
N PRO A 716 4.92 -22.98 -1.14
CA PRO A 716 5.19 -21.54 -1.17
C PRO A 716 5.20 -20.89 0.22
N ILE A 717 4.35 -21.35 1.15
CA ILE A 717 4.31 -20.85 2.53
C ILE A 717 5.61 -21.23 3.25
N LEU A 718 6.08 -22.46 3.08
CA LEU A 718 7.37 -22.91 3.59
C LEU A 718 8.53 -22.06 3.04
N VAL A 719 8.54 -21.78 1.75
CA VAL A 719 9.57 -20.93 1.11
C VAL A 719 9.58 -19.53 1.73
N ASP A 720 8.42 -18.92 1.94
CA ASP A 720 8.31 -17.60 2.57
C ASP A 720 8.82 -17.60 4.01
N ARG A 721 8.53 -18.64 4.79
CA ARG A 721 9.09 -18.84 6.13
C ARG A 721 10.62 -18.96 6.12
N LEU A 722 11.19 -19.66 5.14
CA LEU A 722 12.63 -19.84 5.02
C LEU A 722 13.38 -18.54 4.65
N ARG A 723 12.73 -17.65 3.92
CA ARG A 723 13.29 -16.33 3.58
C ARG A 723 13.50 -15.44 4.80
N GLU A 724 12.69 -15.60 5.84
CA GLU A 724 12.79 -14.82 7.07
C GLU A 724 13.90 -15.34 8.01
N LYS A 725 14.37 -16.58 7.81
CA LYS A 725 15.45 -17.17 8.62
C LYS A 725 16.82 -16.85 8.02
N LEU A 726 17.70 -16.22 8.79
CA LEU A 726 19.12 -16.06 8.43
C LEU A 726 19.81 -17.42 8.40
N THR A 727 20.35 -17.82 7.24
CA THR A 727 21.11 -19.06 7.06
C THR A 727 22.46 -18.76 6.39
N SER A 728 23.45 -19.64 6.60
CA SER A 728 24.75 -19.59 5.93
C SER A 728 24.71 -20.08 4.47
N GLU A 729 23.64 -20.75 4.07
CA GLU A 729 23.40 -21.31 2.74
C GLU A 729 22.54 -20.34 1.92
N GLN A 730 22.78 -20.26 0.60
CA GLN A 730 21.92 -19.46 -0.27
C GLN A 730 20.51 -20.08 -0.31
N LEU A 731 19.49 -19.24 -0.24
CA LEU A 731 18.10 -19.67 -0.19
C LEU A 731 17.73 -20.56 -1.38
N GLU A 732 18.22 -20.24 -2.57
CA GLU A 732 17.98 -20.96 -3.81
C GLU A 732 18.52 -22.40 -3.76
N ASP A 733 19.73 -22.61 -3.24
CA ASP A 733 20.32 -23.94 -3.08
C ASP A 733 19.56 -24.78 -2.06
N ARG A 734 19.08 -24.15 -0.98
CA ARG A 734 18.27 -24.80 0.04
C ARG A 734 16.92 -25.24 -0.53
N ILE A 735 16.23 -24.36 -1.26
CA ILE A 735 14.93 -24.68 -1.88
C ILE A 735 15.11 -25.80 -2.91
N ARG A 736 16.13 -25.73 -3.76
CA ARG A 736 16.43 -26.80 -4.74
C ARG A 736 16.60 -28.15 -4.06
N LYS A 737 17.43 -28.25 -3.01
CA LYS A 737 17.61 -29.47 -2.24
C LYS A 737 16.32 -29.99 -1.61
N MET A 738 15.46 -29.09 -1.12
CA MET A 738 14.16 -29.47 -0.56
C MET A 738 13.22 -29.99 -1.64
N THR A 739 13.15 -29.35 -2.81
CA THR A 739 12.35 -29.80 -3.95
C THR A 739 12.81 -31.17 -4.40
N GLU A 740 14.12 -31.39 -4.57
CA GLU A 740 14.71 -32.68 -4.92
C GLU A 740 14.36 -33.76 -3.89
N HIS A 741 14.38 -33.43 -2.61
CA HIS A 741 14.05 -34.37 -1.52
C HIS A 741 12.56 -34.73 -1.50
N LEU A 742 11.68 -33.78 -1.77
CA LEU A 742 10.23 -34.01 -1.93
C LEU A 742 9.91 -34.83 -3.17
N GLU A 743 10.65 -34.67 -4.26
CA GLU A 743 10.51 -35.47 -5.47
C GLU A 743 11.09 -36.88 -5.34
N GLN A 744 12.24 -37.06 -4.67
CA GLN A 744 12.88 -38.36 -4.43
C GLN A 744 12.07 -39.26 -3.48
N GLY A 745 11.30 -38.66 -2.56
CA GLY A 745 10.39 -39.40 -1.67
C GLY A 745 9.23 -40.11 -2.40
N ILE A 746 9.12 -39.91 -3.71
CA ILE A 746 8.09 -40.51 -4.60
C ILE A 746 8.50 -41.90 -5.13
N ARG A 747 9.77 -42.26 -5.07
CA ARG A 747 10.16 -43.64 -5.47
C ARG A 747 9.64 -44.63 -4.43
N PRO A 748 8.81 -45.62 -4.83
CA PRO A 748 8.36 -46.67 -3.90
C PRO A 748 9.60 -47.29 -3.27
N ARG A 749 9.63 -47.41 -1.95
CA ARG A 749 10.61 -48.24 -1.26
C ARG A 749 10.54 -49.63 -1.87
N SER A 750 11.43 -49.94 -2.81
CA SER A 750 11.58 -51.26 -3.34
C SER A 750 11.79 -52.17 -2.14
N ALA A 751 11.03 -53.26 -2.08
CA ALA A 751 11.07 -54.33 -1.09
C ALA A 751 12.49 -54.94 -0.96
N LYS A 752 13.37 -54.28 -0.20
CA LYS A 752 14.68 -54.76 0.23
C LYS A 752 14.91 -54.41 1.70
N ALA A 753 14.04 -54.89 2.55
CA ALA A 753 14.29 -54.92 4.01
C ALA A 753 13.54 -56.06 4.71
N SER A 754 13.39 -57.22 4.08
CA SER A 754 12.85 -58.41 4.74
C SER A 754 13.83 -59.57 4.81
N ALA A 755 15.11 -59.37 4.49
CA ALA A 755 16.13 -60.45 4.46
C ALA A 755 17.26 -60.33 5.52
N ALA A 756 17.16 -59.39 6.46
CA ALA A 756 18.22 -59.17 7.46
C ALA A 756 17.75 -59.37 8.92
N LYS A 757 16.75 -60.23 9.17
CA LYS A 757 16.42 -60.73 10.52
C LYS A 757 16.21 -62.23 10.48
N ARG A 758 17.15 -62.97 9.94
CA ARG A 758 17.42 -64.43 10.22
C ARG A 758 18.89 -64.66 9.94
N ARG A 759 19.74 -64.33 10.88
CA ARG A 759 20.98 -65.01 11.21
C ARG A 759 21.40 -64.58 12.60
#